data_6261358e7c7d1824f2bcff98054cb6e7
#
_entry.id   6261358e7c7d1824f2bcff98054cb6e7
#
_cell.length_a   1.000
_cell.length_b   1.000
_cell.length_c   1.000
_cell.angle_alpha   90.00
_cell.angle_beta   90.00
_cell.angle_gamma   90.00
#
_symmetry.space_group_name_H-M   'P 1'
#
loop_
_entity.id
_entity.type
_entity.pdbx_description
1 polymer ?
#
loop_
_entity_poly.entity_id
_entity_poly.type
_entity_poly.pdbx_seq_one_letter_code
_entity_poly.pdbx_strand_id
1 'polypeptide(L)'
;MNYPGVVLFRYPKYDEVDTFIESKKSEFLCTFTVISEYSELNKLYNANWPLLVTYGHDETEYYTDVNRMICNRIRRRWIHFKSIENIEEVNKGLNYCYMSLVKEPAENSRVTFSLFTTCYNSYEKIKRAYHSIQTQTYLDWEWVILDDSPDNAHFAFLCDLFKDNYKIRLYKRSANSGNIGDVKNEAVSLCRGKYVLEMDHDDEILPDVIKDAVATFEADPTVGFVYMDFANLYEGGANFKYSDCYALGYASYYMQKHNGKWIFVSTTPNINNITLSHIVSVPNHPRIWRKSTLLEMGNYSEWLPIADDYELLLRTAIHKGTKIAKIHKLGYIQYMNHGNNNFSLIRNKEINRLVPHQLRPHYYNTFQIHEKMKELDAYEDPEKNRQDSWKCLEIWKRPGFEYKYCNTIINPSFKKQYCIIGLPAFYENIEKIQELYQDRSNDFLLLDTNSNNSIVTNILDSYGFDRMKCYTIDNHTVEDLRRFFLFLYKSCEDYEIYTSSSIGKEPMDLKVLVDAKEYSTDNDIYQKVTIITPCIRPENLDPIIKTIDFSVIKEWIVVYDGKKISDNPHRFSNHTFCNQIREVVHYDADSISGNSQRNYGLSLISEPTSVYFLDDDNIIHPDLYKLLPFIEKGCIYTFNQKRPDNIFPYKAILKGDYISRYHIDTAMFIVDSAIIKDKGIQWRKNAYNADGIFIEDCYRALMNMLGTSLGNTIEDRWIFIDKIMANYNAI
;
A
#
# COMPACT_ATOMS: atom_id res chain seq x y z
N MET A 1 35.67 -30.58 -6.29
CA MET A 1 35.07 -29.28 -5.94
C MET A 1 35.75 -28.21 -6.73
N ASN A 2 34.99 -27.42 -7.49
CA ASN A 2 35.56 -26.26 -8.20
C ASN A 2 35.49 -25.08 -7.23
N TYR A 3 36.59 -24.82 -6.55
CA TYR A 3 36.74 -23.58 -5.79
C TYR A 3 36.71 -22.38 -6.70
N PRO A 4 36.14 -21.25 -6.27
CA PRO A 4 36.13 -20.05 -7.08
C PRO A 4 37.56 -19.62 -7.42
N GLY A 5 37.82 -19.41 -8.72
CA GLY A 5 39.11 -18.95 -9.17
C GLY A 5 39.27 -17.44 -8.99
N VAL A 6 40.43 -17.03 -8.54
CA VAL A 6 40.85 -15.62 -8.50
C VAL A 6 41.71 -15.33 -9.70
N VAL A 7 41.38 -14.34 -10.50
CA VAL A 7 42.25 -13.83 -11.55
C VAL A 7 43.06 -12.69 -10.99
N LEU A 8 44.35 -12.88 -11.00
CA LEU A 8 45.31 -11.87 -10.61
C LEU A 8 45.99 -11.28 -11.84
N PHE A 9 45.74 -10.00 -12.08
CA PHE A 9 46.42 -9.28 -13.13
C PHE A 9 47.57 -8.43 -12.54
N ARG A 10 48.79 -8.73 -12.93
CA ARG A 10 50.00 -8.09 -12.44
C ARG A 10 50.83 -7.52 -13.60
N TYR A 11 50.46 -6.38 -14.08
CA TYR A 11 51.25 -5.67 -15.07
C TYR A 11 51.40 -4.20 -14.63
N PRO A 12 52.62 -3.67 -14.63
CA PRO A 12 53.92 -4.31 -14.84
C PRO A 12 54.24 -5.37 -13.78
N LYS A 13 55.16 -6.30 -14.12
CA LYS A 13 55.58 -7.39 -13.25
C LYS A 13 56.21 -6.87 -11.96
N TYR A 14 55.72 -7.31 -10.81
CA TYR A 14 56.30 -7.01 -9.50
C TYR A 14 56.69 -8.32 -8.82
N ASP A 15 58.03 -8.54 -8.65
CA ASP A 15 58.55 -9.77 -8.08
C ASP A 15 58.08 -10.02 -6.63
N GLU A 16 57.79 -8.99 -5.89
CA GLU A 16 57.26 -9.07 -4.53
C GLU A 16 55.83 -9.65 -4.48
N VAL A 17 55.01 -9.30 -5.46
CA VAL A 17 53.64 -9.87 -5.61
C VAL A 17 53.73 -11.33 -5.99
N ASP A 18 54.68 -11.72 -6.83
CA ASP A 18 54.91 -13.12 -7.19
C ASP A 18 55.32 -13.94 -5.98
N THR A 19 56.30 -13.45 -5.23
CA THR A 19 56.76 -14.09 -3.98
C THR A 19 55.61 -14.24 -2.99
N PHE A 20 54.78 -13.21 -2.87
CA PHE A 20 53.61 -13.23 -1.98
C PHE A 20 52.59 -14.29 -2.46
N ILE A 21 52.22 -14.31 -3.74
CA ILE A 21 51.25 -15.29 -4.28
C ILE A 21 51.75 -16.72 -4.06
N GLU A 22 53.02 -16.99 -4.38
CA GLU A 22 53.59 -18.33 -4.19
C GLU A 22 53.58 -18.73 -2.70
N SER A 23 53.89 -17.80 -1.79
CA SER A 23 53.86 -18.06 -0.36
C SER A 23 52.45 -18.37 0.16
N LYS A 24 51.38 -17.85 -0.49
CA LYS A 24 49.99 -17.99 -0.08
C LYS A 24 49.23 -19.08 -0.84
N LYS A 25 49.79 -19.67 -1.88
CA LYS A 25 49.13 -20.71 -2.68
C LYS A 25 48.63 -21.89 -1.86
N SER A 26 49.35 -22.28 -0.81
CA SER A 26 48.95 -23.38 0.08
C SER A 26 47.89 -22.97 1.12
N GLU A 27 47.82 -21.70 1.42
CA GLU A 27 46.82 -21.16 2.37
C GLU A 27 45.48 -20.88 1.70
N PHE A 28 45.51 -20.54 0.40
CA PHE A 28 44.30 -20.23 -0.37
C PHE A 28 43.79 -21.49 -1.08
N LEU A 29 42.61 -21.93 -0.69
CA LEU A 29 41.91 -23.06 -1.34
C LEU A 29 41.29 -22.67 -2.72
N CYS A 30 41.77 -21.65 -3.39
CA CYS A 30 41.30 -21.21 -4.70
C CYS A 30 42.40 -21.34 -5.75
N THR A 31 42.01 -21.46 -7.02
CA THR A 31 42.95 -21.38 -8.14
C THR A 31 43.23 -19.95 -8.50
N PHE A 32 44.50 -19.57 -8.53
CA PHE A 32 44.95 -18.28 -9.05
C PHE A 32 45.29 -18.42 -10.54
N THR A 33 44.65 -17.62 -11.38
CA THR A 33 45.05 -17.42 -12.75
C THR A 33 45.78 -16.08 -12.82
N VAL A 34 47.07 -16.13 -13.06
CA VAL A 34 47.93 -14.95 -13.17
C VAL A 34 47.96 -14.50 -14.63
N ILE A 35 47.61 -13.26 -14.89
CA ILE A 35 47.82 -12.60 -16.20
C ILE A 35 48.98 -11.63 -16.03
N SER A 36 50.08 -11.92 -16.73
CA SER A 36 51.32 -11.14 -16.63
C SER A 36 51.69 -10.43 -17.93
N GLU A 37 51.08 -10.87 -19.03
CA GLU A 37 51.32 -10.32 -20.35
C GLU A 37 50.09 -9.58 -20.87
N TYR A 38 50.32 -8.41 -21.46
CA TYR A 38 49.25 -7.60 -22.04
C TYR A 38 48.46 -8.34 -23.12
N SER A 39 49.13 -9.20 -23.88
CA SER A 39 48.51 -10.07 -24.90
C SER A 39 47.50 -11.07 -24.33
N GLU A 40 47.55 -11.35 -23.05
CA GLU A 40 46.64 -12.30 -22.38
C GLU A 40 45.37 -11.67 -21.87
N LEU A 41 45.20 -10.34 -21.96
CA LEU A 41 44.00 -9.64 -21.53
C LEU A 41 42.70 -10.15 -22.18
N ASN A 42 42.82 -10.72 -23.38
CA ASN A 42 41.68 -11.34 -24.07
C ASN A 42 41.07 -12.52 -23.30
N LYS A 43 41.80 -13.15 -22.40
CA LYS A 43 41.28 -14.20 -21.50
C LYS A 43 40.19 -13.68 -20.58
N LEU A 44 40.12 -12.37 -20.35
CA LEU A 44 39.10 -11.74 -19.52
C LEU A 44 37.73 -11.70 -20.19
N TYR A 45 37.62 -11.80 -21.50
CA TYR A 45 36.34 -11.75 -22.21
C TYR A 45 35.38 -12.91 -21.90
N ASN A 46 35.92 -14.09 -21.65
CA ASN A 46 35.14 -15.32 -21.51
C ASN A 46 35.17 -15.87 -20.08
N ALA A 47 35.62 -15.08 -19.12
CA ALA A 47 35.89 -15.59 -17.79
C ALA A 47 34.65 -15.54 -16.87
N ASN A 48 34.26 -16.69 -16.38
CA ASN A 48 33.37 -16.84 -15.23
C ASN A 48 34.14 -16.68 -13.91
N TRP A 49 34.90 -15.61 -13.81
CA TRP A 49 35.76 -15.40 -12.64
C TRP A 49 34.92 -14.80 -11.50
N PRO A 50 35.01 -15.32 -10.30
CA PRO A 50 34.33 -14.74 -9.14
C PRO A 50 35.01 -13.44 -8.67
N LEU A 51 36.28 -13.23 -8.94
CA LEU A 51 37.02 -12.06 -8.54
C LEU A 51 38.19 -11.75 -9.52
N LEU A 52 38.33 -10.46 -9.88
CA LEU A 52 39.51 -9.93 -10.58
C LEU A 52 40.24 -8.97 -9.65
N VAL A 53 41.52 -9.15 -9.50
CA VAL A 53 42.39 -8.27 -8.71
C VAL A 53 43.48 -7.70 -9.60
N THR A 54 43.65 -6.38 -9.58
CA THR A 54 44.68 -5.68 -10.34
C THR A 54 45.50 -4.73 -9.46
N TYR A 55 46.73 -4.46 -9.86
CA TYR A 55 47.65 -3.56 -9.18
C TYR A 55 48.17 -2.51 -10.15
N GLY A 56 48.42 -1.29 -9.67
CA GLY A 56 49.04 -0.22 -10.43
C GLY A 56 48.39 1.11 -10.19
N HIS A 57 48.86 2.14 -10.86
CA HIS A 57 48.23 3.46 -10.79
C HIS A 57 47.02 3.53 -11.71
N ASP A 58 45.96 4.26 -11.28
CA ASP A 58 44.71 4.43 -12.05
C ASP A 58 44.94 5.07 -13.43
N GLU A 59 46.02 5.83 -13.58
CA GLU A 59 46.37 6.56 -14.81
C GLU A 59 47.19 5.74 -15.78
N THR A 60 47.49 4.49 -15.46
CA THR A 60 48.29 3.65 -16.33
C THR A 60 47.46 3.16 -17.54
N GLU A 61 48.12 3.07 -18.69
CA GLU A 61 47.47 2.67 -19.94
C GLU A 61 46.78 1.31 -19.83
N TYR A 62 47.43 0.35 -19.16
CA TYR A 62 46.84 -0.98 -18.96
C TYR A 62 45.60 -0.98 -18.08
N TYR A 63 45.50 -0.10 -17.06
CA TYR A 63 44.29 0.03 -16.27
C TYR A 63 43.10 0.46 -17.12
N THR A 64 43.35 1.42 -18.01
CA THR A 64 42.32 1.89 -18.95
C THR A 64 41.89 0.76 -19.89
N ASP A 65 42.82 -0.02 -20.39
CA ASP A 65 42.53 -1.12 -21.32
C ASP A 65 41.85 -2.29 -20.62
N VAL A 66 42.28 -2.65 -19.41
CA VAL A 66 41.58 -3.63 -18.57
C VAL A 66 40.14 -3.17 -18.37
N ASN A 67 39.92 -1.89 -18.02
CA ASN A 67 38.58 -1.33 -17.82
C ASN A 67 37.70 -1.37 -19.07
N ARG A 68 38.29 -1.24 -20.28
CA ARG A 68 37.59 -1.39 -21.56
C ARG A 68 37.27 -2.83 -21.91
N MET A 69 38.17 -3.75 -21.58
CA MET A 69 38.08 -5.16 -21.96
C MET A 69 37.22 -6.00 -21.03
N ILE A 70 37.08 -5.62 -19.77
CA ILE A 70 36.26 -6.36 -18.83
C ILE A 70 34.80 -6.23 -19.19
N CYS A 71 34.12 -7.35 -19.37
CA CYS A 71 32.67 -7.31 -19.47
C CYS A 71 32.04 -6.79 -18.16
N ASN A 72 30.83 -6.22 -18.24
CA ASN A 72 30.13 -5.63 -17.07
C ASN A 72 30.08 -6.59 -15.89
N ARG A 73 29.95 -7.89 -16.13
CA ARG A 73 29.93 -8.91 -15.09
C ARG A 73 31.21 -8.95 -14.26
N ILE A 74 32.39 -8.89 -14.91
CA ILE A 74 33.69 -8.93 -14.24
C ILE A 74 34.04 -7.58 -13.65
N ARG A 75 33.69 -6.47 -14.34
CA ARG A 75 33.89 -5.11 -13.83
C ARG A 75 33.36 -4.93 -12.43
N ARG A 76 32.26 -5.55 -12.12
CA ARG A 76 31.59 -5.52 -10.81
C ARG A 76 32.34 -6.26 -9.71
N ARG A 77 33.18 -7.20 -10.10
CA ARG A 77 34.00 -8.04 -9.20
C ARG A 77 35.46 -7.71 -9.31
N TRP A 78 35.78 -6.50 -9.71
CA TRP A 78 37.12 -6.03 -9.91
C TRP A 78 37.60 -5.19 -8.75
N ILE A 79 38.66 -5.63 -8.07
CA ILE A 79 39.37 -4.90 -7.03
C ILE A 79 40.68 -4.39 -7.62
N HIS A 80 40.87 -3.07 -7.52
CA HIS A 80 42.11 -2.45 -7.97
C HIS A 80 42.86 -1.84 -6.79
N PHE A 81 44.11 -2.19 -6.67
CA PHE A 81 45.04 -1.59 -5.70
C PHE A 81 45.90 -0.55 -6.42
N LYS A 82 45.79 0.71 -6.03
CA LYS A 82 46.51 1.82 -6.66
C LYS A 82 48.02 1.78 -6.46
N SER A 83 48.47 1.18 -5.36
CA SER A 83 49.89 1.00 -5.04
C SER A 83 50.11 -0.30 -4.33
N ILE A 84 51.26 -0.95 -4.61
CA ILE A 84 51.75 -2.13 -3.90
C ILE A 84 52.85 -1.78 -2.88
N GLU A 85 53.07 -0.49 -2.60
CA GLU A 85 54.09 -0.06 -1.64
C GLU A 85 53.83 -0.61 -0.24
N ASN A 86 52.59 -0.94 0.07
CA ASN A 86 52.21 -1.61 1.33
C ASN A 86 51.66 -3.01 1.07
N ILE A 87 52.58 -3.98 1.00
CA ILE A 87 52.26 -5.39 0.75
C ILE A 87 51.38 -6.01 1.85
N GLU A 88 51.42 -5.44 3.07
CA GLU A 88 50.55 -5.88 4.16
C GLU A 88 49.08 -5.49 3.90
N GLU A 89 48.81 -4.31 3.36
CA GLU A 89 47.44 -3.91 2.98
C GLU A 89 46.90 -4.72 1.80
N VAL A 90 47.76 -5.00 0.81
CA VAL A 90 47.43 -5.87 -0.31
C VAL A 90 47.11 -7.27 0.19
N ASN A 91 47.96 -7.83 1.06
CA ASN A 91 47.74 -9.11 1.72
C ASN A 91 46.44 -9.13 2.51
N LYS A 92 46.22 -8.10 3.31
CA LYS A 92 45.00 -7.94 4.08
C LYS A 92 43.79 -7.90 3.18
N GLY A 93 43.80 -7.10 2.13
CA GLY A 93 42.71 -7.02 1.13
C GLY A 93 42.46 -8.35 0.41
N LEU A 94 43.49 -9.05 -0.04
CA LEU A 94 43.36 -10.37 -0.65
C LEU A 94 42.83 -11.41 0.32
N ASN A 95 43.33 -11.47 1.54
CA ASN A 95 42.79 -12.34 2.58
C ASN A 95 41.33 -12.10 2.84
N TYR A 96 40.91 -10.85 2.90
CA TYR A 96 39.52 -10.52 3.11
C TYR A 96 38.63 -10.94 1.94
N CYS A 97 39.06 -10.70 0.71
CA CYS A 97 38.35 -11.17 -0.48
C CYS A 97 38.27 -12.70 -0.52
N TYR A 98 39.39 -13.35 -0.22
CA TYR A 98 39.45 -14.79 -0.14
C TYR A 98 38.54 -15.36 0.94
N MET A 99 38.56 -14.82 2.14
CA MET A 99 37.70 -15.26 3.25
C MET A 99 36.21 -15.08 2.94
N SER A 100 35.84 -14.03 2.23
CA SER A 100 34.45 -13.83 1.78
C SER A 100 34.00 -14.86 0.73
N LEU A 101 34.92 -15.34 -0.10
CA LEU A 101 34.63 -16.34 -1.14
C LEU A 101 34.65 -17.79 -0.62
N VAL A 102 35.46 -18.09 0.42
CA VAL A 102 35.82 -19.46 0.83
C VAL A 102 35.30 -19.83 2.20
N LYS A 103 34.63 -18.94 2.91
CA LYS A 103 34.08 -19.24 4.26
C LYS A 103 33.02 -20.35 4.30
N GLU A 104 32.76 -21.02 3.21
CA GLU A 104 31.86 -22.17 3.19
C GLU A 104 32.54 -23.47 3.53
N PRO A 105 31.99 -24.26 4.45
CA PRO A 105 32.29 -25.69 4.48
C PRO A 105 31.89 -26.31 3.15
N ALA A 106 32.85 -26.96 2.49
CA ALA A 106 32.70 -27.48 1.13
C ALA A 106 31.65 -28.60 0.96
N GLU A 107 30.99 -29.01 2.02
CA GLU A 107 30.08 -30.14 2.07
C GLU A 107 28.63 -29.65 2.24
N ASN A 108 27.89 -29.52 1.14
CA ASN A 108 26.43 -29.34 1.08
C ASN A 108 25.86 -27.93 1.28
N SER A 109 26.47 -26.88 0.86
CA SER A 109 25.87 -25.57 1.00
C SER A 109 24.85 -25.22 -0.10
N ARG A 110 23.66 -25.79 -0.04
CA ARG A 110 22.49 -25.19 -0.65
C ARG A 110 21.89 -24.23 0.36
N VAL A 111 22.34 -22.99 0.36
CA VAL A 111 21.72 -21.92 1.14
C VAL A 111 20.30 -21.70 0.62
N THR A 112 19.32 -21.74 1.50
CA THR A 112 17.91 -21.54 1.13
C THR A 112 17.61 -20.07 0.90
N PHE A 113 18.12 -19.18 1.74
CA PHE A 113 17.75 -17.78 1.75
C PHE A 113 18.97 -16.84 1.74
N SER A 114 18.97 -15.87 0.86
CA SER A 114 19.99 -14.81 0.85
C SER A 114 19.36 -13.45 1.17
N LEU A 115 19.98 -12.73 2.10
CA LEU A 115 19.78 -11.29 2.21
C LEU A 115 20.86 -10.61 1.38
N PHE A 116 20.56 -9.52 0.69
CA PHE A 116 21.57 -8.72 0.03
C PHE A 116 21.44 -7.25 0.43
N THR A 117 22.58 -6.62 0.64
CA THR A 117 22.69 -5.22 1.05
C THR A 117 23.73 -4.52 0.20
N THR A 118 23.36 -3.38 -0.33
CA THR A 118 24.30 -2.46 -0.95
C THR A 118 24.69 -1.38 0.05
N CYS A 119 26.00 -1.18 0.26
CA CYS A 119 26.50 -0.26 1.27
C CYS A 119 27.27 0.92 0.67
N TYR A 120 27.10 2.07 1.27
CA TYR A 120 27.87 3.27 1.01
C TYR A 120 28.13 4.02 2.31
N ASN A 121 29.34 3.95 2.86
CA ASN A 121 29.75 4.58 4.10
C ASN A 121 28.76 4.33 5.26
N SER A 122 28.30 3.09 5.41
CA SER A 122 27.25 2.74 6.38
C SER A 122 27.74 2.66 7.84
N TYR A 123 29.02 2.33 8.04
CA TYR A 123 29.69 2.22 9.35
C TYR A 123 28.77 1.68 10.46
N GLU A 124 28.54 2.49 11.53
CA GLU A 124 27.76 2.06 12.70
C GLU A 124 26.30 1.65 12.40
N LYS A 125 25.70 2.21 11.34
CA LYS A 125 24.31 1.93 11.00
C LYS A 125 24.06 0.47 10.61
N ILE A 126 25.03 -0.16 9.94
CA ILE A 126 24.92 -1.57 9.51
C ILE A 126 24.82 -2.54 10.68
N LYS A 127 25.22 -2.12 11.88
CA LYS A 127 25.10 -2.93 13.09
C LYS A 127 23.62 -3.23 13.44
N ARG A 128 22.71 -2.29 13.14
CA ARG A 128 21.27 -2.51 13.33
C ARG A 128 20.77 -3.64 12.45
N ALA A 129 21.05 -3.57 11.16
CA ALA A 129 20.74 -4.63 10.22
C ALA A 129 21.33 -5.97 10.67
N TYR A 130 22.60 -5.96 11.05
CA TYR A 130 23.30 -7.15 11.54
C TYR A 130 22.58 -7.78 12.74
N HIS A 131 22.24 -7.00 13.76
CA HIS A 131 21.55 -7.51 14.95
C HIS A 131 20.20 -8.12 14.58
N SER A 132 19.43 -7.47 13.73
CA SER A 132 18.12 -7.96 13.30
C SER A 132 18.21 -9.27 12.51
N ILE A 133 19.24 -9.42 11.68
CA ILE A 133 19.50 -10.65 10.92
C ILE A 133 19.92 -11.79 11.83
N GLN A 134 20.74 -11.51 12.85
CA GLN A 134 21.14 -12.53 13.83
C GLN A 134 19.98 -13.09 14.67
N THR A 135 18.90 -12.31 14.83
CA THR A 135 17.72 -12.76 15.59
C THR A 135 16.75 -13.61 14.78
N GLN A 136 17.03 -13.86 13.50
CA GLN A 136 16.14 -14.64 12.66
C GLN A 136 15.96 -16.07 13.18
N THR A 137 14.69 -16.50 13.26
CA THR A 137 14.33 -17.85 13.73
C THR A 137 14.59 -18.94 12.71
N TYR A 138 14.70 -18.59 11.43
CA TYR A 138 15.13 -19.49 10.36
C TYR A 138 16.64 -19.39 10.20
N LEU A 139 17.35 -20.52 10.22
CA LEU A 139 18.82 -20.53 10.36
C LEU A 139 19.59 -20.72 9.07
N ASP A 140 18.96 -21.21 8.00
CA ASP A 140 19.62 -21.46 6.72
C ASP A 140 19.57 -20.24 5.81
N TRP A 141 20.40 -19.25 6.15
CA TRP A 141 20.53 -17.99 5.42
C TRP A 141 22.00 -17.56 5.27
N GLU A 142 22.25 -16.77 4.25
CA GLU A 142 23.47 -15.98 4.09
C GLU A 142 23.14 -14.49 3.94
N TRP A 143 24.08 -13.63 4.27
CA TRP A 143 23.99 -12.21 4.03
C TRP A 143 25.11 -11.74 3.09
N VAL A 144 24.74 -11.28 1.91
CA VAL A 144 25.65 -10.75 0.89
C VAL A 144 25.69 -9.23 1.01
N ILE A 145 26.86 -8.68 1.29
CA ILE A 145 27.07 -7.25 1.42
C ILE A 145 28.01 -6.81 0.30
N LEU A 146 27.54 -5.88 -0.52
CA LEU A 146 28.30 -5.27 -1.59
C LEU A 146 28.61 -3.82 -1.24
N ASP A 147 29.87 -3.53 -0.97
CA ASP A 147 30.34 -2.18 -0.64
C ASP A 147 30.67 -1.38 -1.91
N ASP A 148 29.92 -0.30 -2.10
CA ASP A 148 30.08 0.67 -3.19
C ASP A 148 30.69 2.00 -2.72
N SER A 149 31.32 2.00 -1.53
CA SER A 149 32.03 3.18 -0.99
C SER A 149 33.25 3.56 -1.83
N PRO A 150 33.63 4.85 -1.86
CA PRO A 150 34.67 5.33 -2.77
C PRO A 150 36.10 4.84 -2.43
N ASP A 151 36.32 4.44 -1.19
CA ASP A 151 37.64 3.97 -0.71
C ASP A 151 37.52 2.62 0.03
N ASN A 152 38.65 2.10 0.47
CA ASN A 152 38.75 0.82 1.15
C ASN A 152 38.49 0.90 2.67
N ALA A 153 38.38 2.08 3.25
CA ALA A 153 38.26 2.23 4.70
C ALA A 153 36.97 1.60 5.23
N HIS A 154 35.87 1.84 4.55
CA HIS A 154 34.59 1.24 4.91
C HIS A 154 34.60 -0.28 4.73
N PHE A 155 35.19 -0.79 3.65
CA PHE A 155 35.32 -2.23 3.44
C PHE A 155 36.17 -2.90 4.52
N ALA A 156 37.29 -2.27 4.92
CA ALA A 156 38.11 -2.76 6.02
C ALA A 156 37.33 -2.81 7.35
N PHE A 157 36.49 -1.79 7.61
CA PHE A 157 35.60 -1.78 8.76
C PHE A 157 34.61 -2.96 8.71
N LEU A 158 33.96 -3.21 7.57
CA LEU A 158 33.04 -4.33 7.41
C LEU A 158 33.74 -5.68 7.63
N CYS A 159 34.94 -5.82 7.08
CA CYS A 159 35.76 -7.02 7.25
C CYS A 159 36.09 -7.30 8.73
N ASP A 160 36.46 -6.27 9.48
CA ASP A 160 36.72 -6.42 10.92
C ASP A 160 35.45 -6.72 11.70
N LEU A 161 34.34 -6.04 11.38
CA LEU A 161 33.04 -6.24 12.05
C LEU A 161 32.52 -7.67 11.87
N PHE A 162 32.70 -8.26 10.70
CA PHE A 162 32.09 -9.55 10.34
C PHE A 162 33.09 -10.73 10.27
N LYS A 163 34.33 -10.54 10.72
CA LYS A 163 35.40 -11.53 10.60
C LYS A 163 35.06 -12.93 11.11
N ASP A 164 34.25 -13.01 12.16
CA ASP A 164 33.90 -14.25 12.84
C ASP A 164 32.56 -14.87 12.38
N ASN A 165 31.87 -14.26 11.44
CA ASN A 165 30.58 -14.73 10.95
C ASN A 165 30.68 -15.30 9.52
N TYR A 166 30.71 -16.62 9.41
CA TYR A 166 30.83 -17.32 8.13
C TYR A 166 29.60 -17.19 7.20
N LYS A 167 28.44 -16.80 7.75
CA LYS A 167 27.23 -16.58 6.95
C LYS A 167 27.24 -15.26 6.17
N ILE A 168 28.17 -14.35 6.50
CA ILE A 168 28.28 -13.04 5.88
C ILE A 168 29.35 -13.07 4.79
N ARG A 169 28.97 -12.66 3.59
CA ARG A 169 29.85 -12.60 2.43
C ARG A 169 30.02 -11.16 2.00
N LEU A 170 31.25 -10.69 2.07
CA LEU A 170 31.60 -9.30 1.77
C LEU A 170 32.21 -9.19 0.37
N TYR A 171 31.76 -8.20 -0.37
CA TYR A 171 32.29 -7.86 -1.68
C TYR A 171 32.54 -6.36 -1.75
N LYS A 172 33.58 -5.97 -2.47
CA LYS A 172 33.97 -4.59 -2.70
C LYS A 172 33.99 -4.29 -4.19
N ARG A 173 33.38 -3.17 -4.57
CA ARG A 173 33.55 -2.64 -5.92
C ARG A 173 34.84 -1.82 -6.01
N SER A 174 35.45 -1.81 -7.19
CA SER A 174 36.69 -1.06 -7.45
C SER A 174 36.48 0.45 -7.38
N ALA A 175 35.27 0.92 -7.68
CA ALA A 175 34.89 2.32 -7.63
C ALA A 175 33.39 2.46 -7.36
N ASN A 176 32.99 3.60 -6.80
CA ASN A 176 31.57 3.93 -6.62
C ASN A 176 30.87 3.99 -7.97
N SER A 177 29.75 3.30 -8.07
CA SER A 177 28.95 3.22 -9.31
C SER A 177 28.18 4.51 -9.60
N GLY A 178 27.69 5.18 -8.58
CA GLY A 178 26.71 6.25 -8.73
C GLY A 178 25.35 5.79 -9.27
N ASN A 179 25.15 4.47 -9.44
CA ASN A 179 23.97 3.87 -10.01
C ASN A 179 23.49 2.72 -9.12
N ILE A 180 22.45 2.95 -8.34
CA ILE A 180 21.98 1.99 -7.32
C ILE A 180 21.44 0.70 -7.95
N GLY A 181 20.74 0.79 -9.08
CA GLY A 181 20.21 -0.37 -9.78
C GLY A 181 21.31 -1.32 -10.25
N ASP A 182 22.46 -0.78 -10.72
CA ASP A 182 23.62 -1.56 -11.09
C ASP A 182 24.22 -2.32 -9.88
N VAL A 183 24.35 -1.62 -8.75
CA VAL A 183 24.90 -2.21 -7.51
C VAL A 183 23.98 -3.32 -6.97
N LYS A 184 22.67 -3.10 -6.95
CA LYS A 184 21.68 -4.11 -6.53
C LYS A 184 21.65 -5.31 -7.48
N ASN A 185 21.73 -5.07 -8.78
CA ASN A 185 21.80 -6.15 -9.78
C ASN A 185 22.99 -7.08 -9.53
N GLU A 186 24.16 -6.51 -9.26
CA GLU A 186 25.33 -7.28 -8.88
C GLU A 186 25.16 -8.02 -7.57
N ALA A 187 24.66 -7.36 -6.52
CA ALA A 187 24.45 -7.97 -5.20
C ALA A 187 23.56 -9.20 -5.27
N VAL A 188 22.45 -9.13 -6.02
CA VAL A 188 21.57 -10.28 -6.29
C VAL A 188 22.32 -11.41 -7.02
N SER A 189 23.18 -11.06 -7.99
CA SER A 189 23.95 -12.05 -8.77
C SER A 189 24.93 -12.83 -7.89
N LEU A 190 25.40 -12.23 -6.80
CA LEU A 190 26.30 -12.84 -5.82
C LEU A 190 25.57 -13.75 -4.81
N CYS A 191 24.25 -13.61 -4.67
CA CYS A 191 23.43 -14.44 -3.79
C CYS A 191 23.38 -15.89 -4.29
N ARG A 192 23.39 -16.85 -3.36
CA ARG A 192 23.29 -18.29 -3.65
C ARG A 192 21.94 -18.88 -3.29
N GLY A 193 21.21 -18.20 -2.40
CA GLY A 193 19.92 -18.64 -1.91
C GLY A 193 18.86 -18.79 -3.00
N LYS A 194 17.93 -19.68 -2.76
CA LYS A 194 16.76 -19.90 -3.59
C LYS A 194 15.81 -18.70 -3.55
N TYR A 195 15.80 -18.00 -2.42
CA TYR A 195 15.04 -16.79 -2.16
C TYR A 195 15.97 -15.64 -1.80
N VAL A 196 15.61 -14.42 -2.19
CA VAL A 196 16.42 -13.22 -1.96
C VAL A 196 15.59 -12.10 -1.38
N LEU A 197 16.12 -11.42 -0.36
CA LEU A 197 15.52 -10.27 0.30
C LEU A 197 16.44 -9.06 0.16
N GLU A 198 15.86 -7.94 -0.31
CA GLU A 198 16.51 -6.63 -0.29
C GLU A 198 16.50 -6.09 1.14
N MET A 199 17.68 -5.89 1.71
CA MET A 199 17.89 -5.39 3.07
C MET A 199 18.72 -4.12 3.04
N ASP A 200 18.13 -3.00 3.45
CA ASP A 200 18.85 -1.75 3.59
C ASP A 200 19.84 -1.82 4.77
N HIS A 201 20.95 -1.11 4.64
CA HIS A 201 22.07 -1.22 5.60
C HIS A 201 21.78 -0.56 6.95
N ASP A 202 20.73 0.27 7.03
CA ASP A 202 20.36 1.05 8.22
C ASP A 202 18.99 0.70 8.81
N ASP A 203 18.36 -0.35 8.31
CA ASP A 203 17.03 -0.82 8.72
C ASP A 203 17.08 -2.12 9.52
N GLU A 204 15.93 -2.66 9.89
CA GLU A 204 15.83 -3.95 10.57
C GLU A 204 14.66 -4.80 10.07
N ILE A 205 14.82 -6.12 10.14
CA ILE A 205 13.78 -7.13 9.89
C ILE A 205 13.34 -7.80 11.17
N LEU A 206 12.06 -8.17 11.24
CA LEU A 206 11.52 -8.86 12.42
C LEU A 206 11.98 -10.35 12.44
N PRO A 207 12.03 -10.99 13.61
CA PRO A 207 12.67 -12.31 13.77
C PRO A 207 12.14 -13.45 12.91
N ASP A 208 10.87 -13.42 12.49
CA ASP A 208 10.24 -14.51 11.73
C ASP A 208 10.17 -14.24 10.20
N VAL A 209 10.71 -13.13 9.71
CA VAL A 209 10.56 -12.72 8.29
C VAL A 209 11.05 -13.78 7.33
N ILE A 210 12.24 -14.32 7.56
CA ILE A 210 12.80 -15.36 6.69
C ILE A 210 11.98 -16.64 6.77
N LYS A 211 11.60 -17.06 7.98
CA LYS A 211 10.78 -18.26 8.21
C LYS A 211 9.43 -18.15 7.48
N ASP A 212 8.75 -17.03 7.64
CA ASP A 212 7.43 -16.81 7.06
C ASP A 212 7.50 -16.75 5.53
N ALA A 213 8.53 -16.08 4.99
CA ALA A 213 8.75 -16.02 3.56
C ALA A 213 9.06 -17.39 2.95
N VAL A 214 9.98 -18.16 3.56
CA VAL A 214 10.32 -19.51 3.09
C VAL A 214 9.09 -20.41 3.11
N ALA A 215 8.34 -20.41 4.22
CA ALA A 215 7.11 -21.19 4.34
C ALA A 215 6.08 -20.83 3.26
N THR A 216 5.94 -19.54 2.93
CA THR A 216 5.05 -19.06 1.84
C THR A 216 5.50 -19.58 0.48
N PHE A 217 6.79 -19.47 0.15
CA PHE A 217 7.32 -19.94 -1.13
C PHE A 217 7.29 -21.46 -1.30
N GLU A 218 7.49 -22.21 -0.20
CA GLU A 218 7.45 -23.67 -0.24
C GLU A 218 6.02 -24.22 -0.28
N ALA A 219 5.06 -23.50 0.29
CA ALA A 219 3.65 -23.86 0.24
C ALA A 219 3.07 -23.73 -1.18
N ASP A 220 3.54 -22.76 -1.97
CA ASP A 220 3.08 -22.55 -3.36
C ASP A 220 4.27 -22.21 -4.28
N PRO A 221 4.68 -23.16 -5.14
CA PRO A 221 5.79 -22.94 -6.08
C PRO A 221 5.54 -21.82 -7.10
N THR A 222 4.30 -21.42 -7.33
CA THR A 222 3.94 -20.35 -8.27
C THR A 222 4.15 -18.95 -7.66
N VAL A 223 4.32 -18.86 -6.33
CA VAL A 223 4.66 -17.59 -5.67
C VAL A 223 6.09 -17.19 -6.05
N GLY A 224 6.22 -16.06 -6.72
CA GLY A 224 7.50 -15.49 -7.15
C GLY A 224 7.91 -14.27 -6.34
N PHE A 225 6.98 -13.60 -5.67
CA PHE A 225 7.22 -12.41 -4.87
C PHE A 225 6.38 -12.41 -3.59
N VAL A 226 7.03 -12.06 -2.48
CA VAL A 226 6.40 -11.95 -1.15
C VAL A 226 6.72 -10.59 -0.56
N TYR A 227 5.73 -9.97 0.09
CA TYR A 227 5.91 -8.73 0.84
C TYR A 227 5.10 -8.75 2.14
N MET A 228 5.41 -7.84 3.05
CA MET A 228 4.79 -7.74 4.38
C MET A 228 4.41 -6.30 4.72
N ASP A 229 3.87 -6.11 5.92
CA ASP A 229 3.65 -4.78 6.47
C ASP A 229 4.96 -4.21 7.04
N PHE A 230 5.03 -2.88 7.18
CA PHE A 230 6.23 -2.19 7.65
C PHE A 230 5.89 -1.01 8.57
N ALA A 231 6.88 -0.53 9.28
CA ALA A 231 6.77 0.70 10.07
C ALA A 231 7.93 1.64 9.79
N ASN A 232 7.70 2.93 9.95
CA ASN A 232 8.72 3.97 9.86
C ASN A 232 9.02 4.54 11.24
N LEU A 233 10.28 4.57 11.61
CA LEU A 233 10.77 5.19 12.84
C LEU A 233 11.84 6.25 12.53
N TYR A 234 11.88 7.32 13.32
CA TYR A 234 13.03 8.20 13.33
C TYR A 234 14.16 7.60 14.19
N GLU A 235 15.40 8.01 13.96
CA GLU A 235 16.56 7.54 14.73
C GLU A 235 16.38 7.76 16.26
N GLY A 236 15.66 8.78 16.67
CA GLY A 236 15.27 9.00 18.08
C GLY A 236 14.16 8.06 18.59
N GLY A 237 13.69 7.14 17.79
CA GLY A 237 12.64 6.17 18.13
C GLY A 237 11.23 6.75 18.09
N ALA A 238 11.03 7.97 17.59
CA ALA A 238 9.71 8.51 17.32
C ALA A 238 9.13 7.80 16.09
N ASN A 239 7.84 7.47 16.15
CA ASN A 239 7.16 6.79 15.05
C ASN A 239 6.72 7.80 13.98
N PHE A 240 6.91 7.46 12.73
CA PHE A 240 6.46 8.24 11.60
C PHE A 240 5.21 7.62 10.99
N LYS A 241 4.18 8.43 10.82
CA LYS A 241 2.94 8.06 10.13
C LYS A 241 2.70 9.09 9.04
N TYR A 242 2.43 8.65 7.83
CA TYR A 242 2.04 9.56 6.77
C TYR A 242 0.72 10.22 7.15
N SER A 243 0.70 11.54 7.18
CA SER A 243 -0.51 12.31 7.50
C SER A 243 -1.56 12.20 6.40
N ASP A 244 -1.11 11.86 5.22
CA ASP A 244 -1.90 11.74 4.00
C ASP A 244 -1.70 10.36 3.39
N CYS A 245 -2.37 9.37 3.98
CA CYS A 245 -2.27 7.97 3.57
C CYS A 245 -2.69 7.77 2.12
N TYR A 246 -3.57 8.61 1.60
CA TYR A 246 -4.13 8.44 0.26
C TYR A 246 -3.23 8.93 -0.82
N ALA A 247 -2.63 10.09 -0.62
CA ALA A 247 -1.65 10.63 -1.55
C ALA A 247 -0.51 9.65 -1.80
N LEU A 248 -0.25 8.81 -0.79
CA LEU A 248 0.82 7.83 -0.81
C LEU A 248 0.29 6.39 -0.97
N GLY A 249 -1.04 6.20 -1.00
CA GLY A 249 -1.70 4.90 -1.21
C GLY A 249 -1.60 3.93 -0.05
N TYR A 250 -1.16 4.37 1.11
CA TYR A 250 -1.20 3.57 2.31
C TYR A 250 -2.62 3.53 2.85
N ALA A 251 -3.19 2.35 2.87
CA ALA A 251 -4.62 2.20 3.08
C ALA A 251 -5.02 2.27 4.55
N SER A 252 -4.16 1.86 5.48
CA SER A 252 -4.51 1.79 6.90
C SER A 252 -3.28 1.60 7.79
N TYR A 253 -3.49 1.79 9.09
CA TYR A 253 -2.49 1.55 10.12
C TYR A 253 -3.09 0.73 11.26
N TYR A 254 -2.27 -0.11 11.87
CA TYR A 254 -2.57 -0.74 13.15
C TYR A 254 -1.46 -0.44 14.16
N MET A 255 -1.78 -0.60 15.44
CA MET A 255 -0.79 -0.49 16.50
C MET A 255 -0.25 -1.88 16.83
N GLN A 256 1.06 -2.00 16.95
CA GLN A 256 1.74 -3.19 17.44
C GLN A 256 2.95 -2.79 18.30
N LYS A 257 3.27 -3.61 19.31
CA LYS A 257 4.42 -3.32 20.19
C LYS A 257 5.73 -3.78 19.53
N HIS A 258 6.73 -2.89 19.52
CA HIS A 258 8.08 -3.16 19.05
C HIS A 258 9.09 -2.54 20.01
N ASN A 259 10.06 -3.33 20.49
CA ASN A 259 11.07 -2.89 21.45
C ASN A 259 10.47 -2.13 22.66
N GLY A 260 9.39 -2.67 23.23
CA GLY A 260 8.70 -2.11 24.39
C GLY A 260 7.83 -0.88 24.13
N LYS A 261 7.73 -0.39 22.89
CA LYS A 261 6.92 0.77 22.51
C LYS A 261 5.84 0.36 21.51
N TRP A 262 4.65 0.94 21.63
CA TRP A 262 3.59 0.81 20.63
C TRP A 262 3.87 1.73 19.45
N ILE A 263 3.88 1.17 18.25
CA ILE A 263 4.15 1.87 17.00
C ILE A 263 3.03 1.68 16.00
N PHE A 264 2.83 2.65 15.13
CA PHE A 264 1.97 2.52 13.96
C PHE A 264 2.66 1.70 12.88
N VAL A 265 2.00 0.67 12.44
CA VAL A 265 2.43 -0.22 11.35
C VAL A 265 1.55 0.05 10.14
N SER A 266 2.16 0.31 9.00
CA SER A 266 1.43 0.47 7.75
C SER A 266 0.96 -0.88 7.23
N THR A 267 -0.34 -1.02 7.03
CA THR A 267 -0.92 -2.15 6.30
C THR A 267 -0.61 -1.95 4.82
N THR A 268 0.40 -2.63 4.32
CA THR A 268 0.85 -2.47 2.93
C THR A 268 -0.26 -2.82 1.95
N PRO A 269 -0.64 -1.93 1.03
CA PRO A 269 -1.72 -2.16 0.08
C PRO A 269 -1.35 -3.20 -0.98
N ASN A 270 -2.35 -3.64 -1.73
CA ASN A 270 -2.15 -4.49 -2.90
C ASN A 270 -1.27 -3.83 -3.96
N ILE A 271 -0.57 -4.68 -4.70
CA ILE A 271 0.09 -4.29 -5.94
C ILE A 271 -0.92 -4.40 -7.07
N ASN A 272 -1.36 -3.29 -7.61
CA ASN A 272 -2.28 -3.20 -8.73
C ASN A 272 -2.02 -1.94 -9.57
N ASN A 273 -2.79 -1.74 -10.64
CA ASN A 273 -2.65 -0.57 -11.50
C ASN A 273 -2.85 0.76 -10.78
N ILE A 274 -3.71 0.82 -9.77
CA ILE A 274 -3.99 2.05 -9.01
C ILE A 274 -2.79 2.38 -8.12
N THR A 275 -2.37 1.44 -7.27
CA THR A 275 -1.27 1.66 -6.34
C THR A 275 0.03 1.97 -7.07
N LEU A 276 0.37 1.24 -8.12
CA LEU A 276 1.56 1.50 -8.92
C LEU A 276 1.52 2.82 -9.70
N SER A 277 0.33 3.32 -10.05
CA SER A 277 0.23 4.61 -10.74
C SER A 277 0.42 5.81 -9.81
N HIS A 278 0.14 5.67 -8.52
CA HIS A 278 0.18 6.76 -7.56
C HIS A 278 1.42 6.75 -6.66
N ILE A 279 1.97 5.56 -6.36
CA ILE A 279 2.99 5.41 -5.33
C ILE A 279 4.27 4.81 -5.91
N VAL A 280 5.40 5.41 -5.56
CA VAL A 280 6.73 4.96 -6.02
C VAL A 280 7.26 3.79 -5.20
N SER A 281 6.70 3.53 -4.02
CA SER A 281 7.20 2.51 -3.09
C SER A 281 6.11 1.57 -2.59
N VAL A 282 5.36 0.96 -3.51
CA VAL A 282 4.36 -0.07 -3.17
C VAL A 282 4.71 -1.40 -3.82
N PRO A 283 4.96 -2.43 -3.02
CA PRO A 283 5.13 -2.41 -1.57
C PRO A 283 6.46 -1.79 -1.15
N ASN A 284 6.50 -1.25 0.06
CA ASN A 284 7.76 -0.94 0.71
C ASN A 284 8.44 -2.23 1.19
N HIS A 285 9.62 -2.15 1.79
CA HIS A 285 10.27 -3.32 2.38
C HIS A 285 9.37 -4.01 3.44
N PRO A 286 9.52 -5.33 3.65
CA PRO A 286 10.46 -6.23 2.98
C PRO A 286 9.95 -6.63 1.60
N ARG A 287 10.86 -6.68 0.63
CA ARG A 287 10.64 -7.17 -0.73
C ARG A 287 11.44 -8.44 -0.90
N ILE A 288 10.75 -9.54 -1.17
CA ILE A 288 11.35 -10.87 -1.19
C ILE A 288 10.97 -11.57 -2.48
N TRP A 289 11.94 -12.02 -3.24
CA TRP A 289 11.72 -12.72 -4.50
C TRP A 289 12.18 -14.18 -4.45
N ARG A 290 11.50 -15.03 -5.17
CA ARG A 290 12.13 -16.25 -5.67
C ARG A 290 13.23 -15.83 -6.65
N LYS A 291 14.47 -16.22 -6.38
CA LYS A 291 15.63 -15.73 -7.18
C LYS A 291 15.50 -16.09 -8.66
N SER A 292 15.02 -17.30 -9.00
CA SER A 292 14.80 -17.69 -10.38
C SER A 292 13.83 -16.74 -11.10
N THR A 293 12.71 -16.39 -10.46
CA THR A 293 11.73 -15.43 -10.99
C THR A 293 12.33 -14.03 -11.17
N LEU A 294 13.11 -13.55 -10.21
CA LEU A 294 13.79 -12.27 -10.31
C LEU A 294 14.77 -12.22 -11.48
N LEU A 295 15.54 -13.29 -11.66
CA LEU A 295 16.50 -13.39 -12.79
C LEU A 295 15.78 -13.52 -14.14
N GLU A 296 14.66 -14.25 -14.18
CA GLU A 296 13.83 -14.38 -15.37
C GLU A 296 13.25 -13.04 -15.83
N MET A 297 12.86 -12.17 -14.86
CA MET A 297 12.46 -10.80 -15.14
C MET A 297 13.60 -9.86 -15.56
N GLY A 298 14.85 -10.30 -15.49
CA GLY A 298 16.03 -9.52 -15.84
C GLY A 298 16.71 -8.81 -14.67
N ASN A 299 16.35 -9.14 -13.41
CA ASN A 299 16.96 -8.56 -12.20
C ASN A 299 16.76 -7.03 -12.11
N TYR A 300 17.50 -6.32 -11.26
CA TYR A 300 17.48 -4.85 -11.18
C TYR A 300 18.02 -4.20 -12.45
N SER A 301 17.49 -3.07 -12.81
CA SER A 301 17.86 -2.32 -14.00
C SER A 301 19.21 -1.63 -13.83
N GLU A 302 20.22 -2.06 -14.60
CA GLU A 302 21.59 -1.55 -14.49
C GLU A 302 21.77 -0.09 -14.92
N TRP A 303 20.83 0.44 -15.67
CA TRP A 303 20.90 1.79 -16.23
C TRP A 303 20.18 2.86 -15.38
N LEU A 304 19.42 2.44 -14.35
CA LEU A 304 18.66 3.37 -13.52
C LEU A 304 19.51 3.90 -12.35
N PRO A 305 19.74 5.20 -12.30
CA PRO A 305 20.50 5.80 -11.21
C PRO A 305 19.68 5.91 -9.91
N ILE A 306 18.35 5.78 -10.00
CA ILE A 306 17.41 5.83 -8.88
C ILE A 306 16.03 5.29 -9.31
N ALA A 307 15.16 4.94 -8.37
CA ALA A 307 13.84 4.35 -8.59
C ALA A 307 13.90 2.98 -9.31
N ASP A 308 15.01 2.29 -9.15
CA ASP A 308 15.27 0.94 -9.63
C ASP A 308 14.33 -0.09 -9.03
N ASP A 309 13.98 0.10 -7.77
CA ASP A 309 13.00 -0.69 -7.01
C ASP A 309 11.58 -0.52 -7.56
N TYR A 310 11.16 0.71 -7.84
CA TYR A 310 9.86 0.97 -8.46
C TYR A 310 9.76 0.35 -9.85
N GLU A 311 10.79 0.49 -10.66
CA GLU A 311 10.87 -0.11 -12.00
C GLU A 311 10.75 -1.63 -11.94
N LEU A 312 11.46 -2.27 -11.00
CA LEU A 312 11.38 -3.71 -10.79
C LEU A 312 9.99 -4.14 -10.32
N LEU A 313 9.33 -3.37 -9.45
CA LEU A 313 7.95 -3.65 -9.03
C LEU A 313 6.95 -3.57 -10.19
N LEU A 314 7.13 -2.65 -11.13
CA LEU A 314 6.32 -2.60 -12.36
C LEU A 314 6.49 -3.89 -13.17
N ARG A 315 7.72 -4.39 -13.36
CA ARG A 315 7.98 -5.69 -14.04
C ARG A 315 7.42 -6.87 -13.27
N THR A 316 7.58 -6.88 -11.95
CA THR A 316 7.03 -7.94 -11.08
C THR A 316 5.52 -8.05 -11.20
N ALA A 317 4.83 -6.91 -11.23
CA ALA A 317 3.37 -6.87 -11.29
C ALA A 317 2.77 -7.39 -12.61
N ILE A 318 3.54 -7.38 -13.69
CA ILE A 318 3.11 -7.84 -15.02
C ILE A 318 3.78 -9.13 -15.48
N HIS A 319 4.59 -9.74 -14.62
CA HIS A 319 5.29 -10.99 -14.97
C HIS A 319 4.30 -12.15 -15.01
N LYS A 320 4.15 -12.73 -16.19
CA LYS A 320 3.20 -13.83 -16.42
C LYS A 320 3.65 -15.09 -15.68
N GLY A 321 2.72 -15.69 -14.93
CA GLY A 321 2.98 -16.91 -14.17
C GLY A 321 3.59 -16.69 -12.79
N THR A 322 3.80 -15.43 -12.37
CA THR A 322 4.25 -15.09 -11.02
C THR A 322 3.07 -14.70 -10.16
N LYS A 323 2.81 -15.49 -9.12
CA LYS A 323 1.87 -15.14 -8.07
C LYS A 323 2.56 -14.23 -7.05
N ILE A 324 1.86 -13.18 -6.66
CA ILE A 324 2.31 -12.25 -5.62
C ILE A 324 1.59 -12.61 -4.33
N ALA A 325 2.31 -12.76 -3.23
CA ALA A 325 1.75 -13.08 -1.94
C ALA A 325 2.05 -11.99 -0.91
N LYS A 326 1.05 -11.66 -0.11
CA LYS A 326 1.18 -10.77 1.05
C LYS A 326 1.10 -11.57 2.33
N ILE A 327 2.01 -11.30 3.27
CA ILE A 327 1.90 -11.77 4.65
C ILE A 327 1.50 -10.57 5.51
N HIS A 328 0.31 -10.60 6.09
CA HIS A 328 -0.19 -9.53 6.96
C HIS A 328 0.45 -9.58 8.34
N LYS A 329 1.71 -9.20 8.39
CA LYS A 329 2.54 -9.19 9.59
C LYS A 329 3.59 -8.11 9.46
N LEU A 330 3.89 -7.39 10.54
CA LEU A 330 5.03 -6.49 10.57
C LEU A 330 6.31 -7.28 10.29
N GLY A 331 6.96 -6.97 9.18
CA GLY A 331 8.18 -7.63 8.73
C GLY A 331 9.40 -6.72 8.73
N TYR A 332 9.23 -5.41 8.64
CA TYR A 332 10.32 -4.47 8.40
C TYR A 332 10.14 -3.17 9.14
N ILE A 333 11.22 -2.65 9.70
CA ILE A 333 11.28 -1.32 10.30
C ILE A 333 12.26 -0.48 9.47
N GLN A 334 11.72 0.53 8.80
CA GLN A 334 12.51 1.51 8.07
C GLN A 334 12.86 2.68 8.99
N TYR A 335 14.15 3.00 9.07
CA TYR A 335 14.62 4.11 9.87
C TYR A 335 14.84 5.37 9.04
N MET A 336 14.03 6.39 9.36
CA MET A 336 14.13 7.71 8.74
C MET A 336 15.29 8.47 9.37
N ASN A 337 16.33 8.70 8.61
CA ASN A 337 17.48 9.47 9.06
C ASN A 337 17.78 10.64 8.12
N HIS A 338 18.27 11.73 8.67
CA HIS A 338 18.69 12.93 7.92
C HIS A 338 20.18 12.90 7.55
N GLY A 339 20.83 11.76 7.71
CA GLY A 339 22.22 11.58 7.27
C GLY A 339 22.36 11.58 5.75
N ASN A 340 23.55 11.88 5.27
CA ASN A 340 23.85 12.02 3.84
C ASN A 340 23.78 10.71 3.02
N ASN A 341 23.39 9.62 3.61
CA ASN A 341 23.30 8.31 2.96
C ASN A 341 21.85 7.77 2.82
N ASN A 342 20.84 8.57 3.11
CA ASN A 342 19.46 8.24 2.77
C ASN A 342 19.13 8.75 1.35
N PHE A 343 19.28 7.90 0.36
CA PHE A 343 19.09 8.23 -1.05
C PHE A 343 17.71 8.77 -1.37
N SER A 344 16.67 8.17 -0.82
CA SER A 344 15.28 8.57 -1.08
C SER A 344 14.98 10.00 -0.64
N LEU A 345 15.57 10.45 0.47
CA LEU A 345 15.41 11.82 0.95
C LEU A 345 16.27 12.80 0.15
N ILE A 346 17.54 12.44 -0.10
CA ILE A 346 18.50 13.31 -0.80
C ILE A 346 18.07 13.53 -2.25
N ARG A 347 17.66 12.47 -2.95
CA ARG A 347 17.32 12.47 -4.38
C ARG A 347 15.82 12.49 -4.67
N ASN A 348 14.99 12.87 -3.70
CA ASN A 348 13.53 12.88 -3.86
C ASN A 348 13.07 13.72 -5.06
N LYS A 349 13.73 14.85 -5.34
CA LYS A 349 13.43 15.67 -6.52
C LYS A 349 13.70 14.93 -7.83
N GLU A 350 14.73 14.10 -7.87
CA GLU A 350 15.05 13.29 -9.07
C GLU A 350 14.03 12.17 -9.25
N ILE A 351 13.64 11.50 -8.17
CA ILE A 351 12.58 10.48 -8.19
C ILE A 351 11.28 11.07 -8.75
N ASN A 352 10.85 12.22 -8.21
CA ASN A 352 9.63 12.91 -8.61
C ASN A 352 9.68 13.42 -10.06
N ARG A 353 10.85 13.56 -10.64
CA ARG A 353 11.04 13.90 -12.05
C ARG A 353 11.09 12.66 -12.95
N LEU A 354 11.87 11.64 -12.57
CA LEU A 354 12.09 10.44 -13.37
C LEU A 354 10.82 9.59 -13.48
N VAL A 355 10.16 9.33 -12.35
CA VAL A 355 9.03 8.39 -12.30
C VAL A 355 7.83 8.87 -13.13
N PRO A 356 7.25 10.07 -12.91
CA PRO A 356 6.04 10.49 -13.62
C PRO A 356 6.29 10.81 -15.10
N HIS A 357 7.50 11.24 -15.46
CA HIS A 357 7.78 11.74 -16.82
C HIS A 357 8.49 10.73 -17.71
N GLN A 358 9.09 9.70 -17.16
CA GLN A 358 9.85 8.71 -17.94
C GLN A 358 9.39 7.27 -17.65
N LEU A 359 9.48 6.80 -16.42
CA LEU A 359 9.18 5.40 -16.12
C LEU A 359 7.71 5.06 -16.30
N ARG A 360 6.80 5.82 -15.71
CA ARG A 360 5.35 5.54 -15.84
C ARG A 360 4.88 5.61 -17.29
N PRO A 361 5.15 6.67 -18.08
CA PRO A 361 4.73 6.71 -19.48
C PRO A 361 5.30 5.55 -20.29
N HIS A 362 6.55 5.16 -20.06
CA HIS A 362 7.16 4.02 -20.74
C HIS A 362 6.41 2.72 -20.45
N TYR A 363 6.18 2.40 -19.17
CA TYR A 363 5.49 1.16 -18.79
C TYR A 363 4.02 1.15 -19.16
N TYR A 364 3.31 2.26 -18.98
CA TYR A 364 1.88 2.34 -19.26
C TYR A 364 1.56 2.40 -20.76
N ASN A 365 2.35 3.12 -21.55
CA ASN A 365 2.11 3.28 -22.98
C ASN A 365 2.78 2.21 -23.84
N THR A 366 4.05 1.89 -23.57
CA THR A 366 4.82 0.94 -24.38
C THR A 366 4.56 -0.51 -23.96
N PHE A 367 4.61 -0.78 -22.65
CA PHE A 367 4.38 -2.14 -22.13
C PHE A 367 2.93 -2.43 -21.81
N GLN A 368 2.01 -1.46 -21.95
CA GLN A 368 0.57 -1.63 -21.76
C GLN A 368 0.24 -2.32 -20.42
N ILE A 369 0.79 -1.78 -19.33
CA ILE A 369 0.70 -2.39 -18.00
C ILE A 369 -0.76 -2.65 -17.57
N HIS A 370 -1.70 -1.76 -17.94
CA HIS A 370 -3.12 -1.92 -17.63
C HIS A 370 -3.72 -3.16 -18.31
N GLU A 371 -3.41 -3.38 -19.59
CA GLU A 371 -3.94 -4.54 -20.32
C GLU A 371 -3.34 -5.83 -19.77
N LYS A 372 -2.05 -5.85 -19.47
CA LYS A 372 -1.40 -7.00 -18.85
C LYS A 372 -1.96 -7.31 -17.46
N MET A 373 -2.28 -6.28 -16.67
CA MET A 373 -2.92 -6.49 -15.38
C MET A 373 -4.35 -7.01 -15.50
N LYS A 374 -5.09 -6.63 -16.55
CA LYS A 374 -6.41 -7.23 -16.86
C LYS A 374 -6.28 -8.71 -17.19
N GLU A 375 -5.30 -9.08 -18.01
CA GLU A 375 -5.01 -10.49 -18.34
C GLU A 375 -4.66 -11.33 -17.10
N LEU A 376 -4.02 -10.73 -16.11
CA LEU A 376 -3.62 -11.37 -14.85
C LEU A 376 -4.70 -11.30 -13.75
N ASP A 377 -5.88 -10.77 -14.07
CA ASP A 377 -6.95 -10.50 -13.11
C ASP A 377 -6.49 -9.59 -11.93
N ALA A 378 -5.51 -8.72 -12.20
CA ALA A 378 -4.89 -7.81 -11.26
C ALA A 378 -5.26 -6.33 -11.48
N TYR A 379 -6.21 -6.08 -12.38
CA TYR A 379 -6.67 -4.73 -12.69
C TYR A 379 -7.82 -4.32 -11.79
N GLU A 380 -7.64 -3.23 -11.07
CA GLU A 380 -8.69 -2.54 -10.34
C GLU A 380 -9.30 -1.44 -11.21
N ASP A 381 -10.62 -1.35 -11.24
CA ASP A 381 -11.31 -0.29 -11.95
C ASP A 381 -11.11 1.06 -11.24
N PRO A 382 -10.42 2.04 -11.84
CA PRO A 382 -10.18 3.34 -11.21
C PRO A 382 -11.47 4.10 -10.92
N GLU A 383 -12.52 3.89 -11.72
CA GLU A 383 -13.81 4.55 -11.52
C GLU A 383 -14.54 4.02 -10.27
N LYS A 384 -14.33 2.73 -9.94
CA LYS A 384 -14.88 2.13 -8.72
C LYS A 384 -14.05 2.46 -7.48
N ASN A 385 -12.73 2.47 -7.62
CA ASN A 385 -11.78 2.46 -6.52
C ASN A 385 -10.80 3.64 -6.57
N ARG A 386 -11.29 4.85 -6.91
CA ARG A 386 -10.44 6.04 -6.93
C ARG A 386 -9.86 6.34 -5.56
N GLN A 387 -8.53 6.33 -5.50
CA GLN A 387 -7.76 6.65 -4.29
C GLN A 387 -7.40 8.13 -4.17
N ASP A 388 -7.75 8.94 -5.13
CA ASP A 388 -7.49 10.38 -5.16
C ASP A 388 -8.53 11.21 -4.40
N SER A 389 -9.49 10.57 -3.76
CA SER A 389 -10.40 11.22 -2.84
C SER A 389 -9.72 11.42 -1.48
N TRP A 390 -9.08 12.54 -1.31
CA TRP A 390 -8.29 13.00 -0.18
C TRP A 390 -9.01 13.03 1.19
N LYS A 391 -10.31 12.76 1.22
CA LYS A 391 -11.16 13.00 2.36
C LYS A 391 -11.58 11.74 3.10
N CYS A 392 -11.18 10.59 2.64
CA CYS A 392 -11.43 9.33 3.34
C CYS A 392 -10.12 8.80 3.93
N LEU A 393 -9.98 8.81 5.23
CA LEU A 393 -8.74 8.43 5.92
C LEU A 393 -8.39 6.95 5.77
N GLU A 394 -9.40 6.11 5.52
CA GLU A 394 -9.21 4.68 5.34
C GLU A 394 -10.07 4.19 4.18
N ILE A 395 -9.42 3.56 3.21
CA ILE A 395 -10.04 3.19 1.95
C ILE A 395 -11.26 2.27 2.14
N TRP A 396 -11.21 1.39 3.12
CA TRP A 396 -12.29 0.47 3.45
C TRP A 396 -13.54 1.17 4.02
N LYS A 397 -13.41 2.40 4.51
CA LYS A 397 -14.53 3.22 5.01
C LYS A 397 -15.33 3.89 3.90
N ARG A 398 -14.87 3.87 2.66
CA ARG A 398 -15.55 4.53 1.54
C ARG A 398 -16.84 3.82 1.17
N PRO A 399 -17.96 4.54 1.09
CA PRO A 399 -19.19 3.98 0.56
C PRO A 399 -19.01 3.44 -0.85
N GLY A 400 -19.54 2.25 -1.12
CA GLY A 400 -19.45 1.60 -2.43
C GLY A 400 -18.05 1.11 -2.82
N PHE A 401 -17.07 1.17 -1.92
CA PHE A 401 -15.75 0.63 -2.18
C PHE A 401 -15.81 -0.90 -2.25
N GLU A 402 -15.43 -1.45 -3.41
CA GLU A 402 -15.22 -2.87 -3.62
C GLU A 402 -13.72 -3.11 -3.71
N TYR A 403 -13.16 -3.77 -2.71
CA TYR A 403 -11.74 -4.10 -2.72
C TYR A 403 -11.52 -5.48 -3.32
N LYS A 404 -10.75 -5.52 -4.40
CA LYS A 404 -10.33 -6.76 -5.03
C LYS A 404 -8.89 -7.06 -4.69
N TYR A 405 -8.66 -8.21 -4.07
CA TYR A 405 -7.30 -8.69 -3.87
C TYR A 405 -6.79 -9.35 -5.15
N CYS A 406 -5.85 -8.70 -5.79
CA CYS A 406 -5.10 -9.26 -6.91
C CYS A 406 -3.99 -10.18 -6.43
N ASN A 407 -3.57 -9.98 -5.19
CA ASN A 407 -2.50 -10.74 -4.57
C ASN A 407 -3.09 -11.77 -3.62
N THR A 408 -2.58 -12.98 -3.65
CA THR A 408 -2.98 -13.99 -2.68
C THR A 408 -2.38 -13.66 -1.32
N ILE A 409 -3.23 -13.66 -0.29
CA ILE A 409 -2.76 -13.52 1.08
C ILE A 409 -2.54 -14.90 1.65
N ILE A 410 -1.32 -15.13 2.10
CA ILE A 410 -0.89 -16.40 2.68
C ILE A 410 -0.26 -16.07 4.03
N ASN A 411 -0.74 -16.74 5.07
CA ASN A 411 -0.14 -16.67 6.40
C ASN A 411 0.29 -18.08 6.86
N PRO A 412 1.27 -18.68 6.19
CA PRO A 412 1.61 -20.10 6.39
C PRO A 412 2.22 -20.40 7.76
N SER A 413 2.73 -19.38 8.44
CA SER A 413 3.32 -19.52 9.77
C SER A 413 2.31 -19.47 10.90
N PHE A 414 1.07 -19.04 10.62
CA PHE A 414 0.03 -18.99 11.63
C PHE A 414 -0.80 -20.27 11.62
N LYS A 415 -0.89 -20.89 12.79
CA LYS A 415 -1.72 -22.07 13.01
C LYS A 415 -3.20 -21.69 13.02
N LYS A 416 -3.51 -20.61 13.73
CA LYS A 416 -4.85 -20.01 13.78
C LYS A 416 -4.76 -18.48 13.88
N GLN A 417 -5.80 -17.84 13.40
CA GLN A 417 -5.96 -16.39 13.48
C GLN A 417 -7.21 -16.06 14.28
N TYR A 418 -7.09 -15.12 15.20
CA TYR A 418 -8.17 -14.73 16.12
C TYR A 418 -8.47 -13.24 15.95
N CYS A 419 -9.76 -12.90 15.85
CA CYS A 419 -10.22 -11.53 15.82
C CYS A 419 -11.11 -11.24 17.01
N ILE A 420 -10.74 -10.24 17.80
CA ILE A 420 -11.48 -9.80 18.98
C ILE A 420 -12.17 -8.49 18.65
N ILE A 421 -13.49 -8.44 18.78
CA ILE A 421 -14.27 -7.27 18.41
C ILE A 421 -14.64 -6.49 19.67
N GLY A 422 -13.86 -5.44 19.95
CA GLY A 422 -14.03 -4.53 21.06
C GLY A 422 -13.45 -5.01 22.39
N LEU A 423 -13.16 -4.05 23.25
CA LEU A 423 -12.69 -4.32 24.62
C LEU A 423 -13.67 -5.14 25.46
N PRO A 424 -14.99 -5.00 25.33
CA PRO A 424 -15.92 -5.90 26.04
C PRO A 424 -15.69 -7.37 25.72
N ALA A 425 -15.55 -7.72 24.43
CA ALA A 425 -15.27 -9.09 24.02
C ALA A 425 -13.90 -9.58 24.52
N PHE A 426 -12.92 -8.69 24.56
CA PHE A 426 -11.61 -8.96 25.12
C PHE A 426 -11.70 -9.35 26.60
N TYR A 427 -12.41 -8.58 27.43
CA TYR A 427 -12.57 -8.87 28.85
C TYR A 427 -13.39 -10.13 29.12
N GLU A 428 -14.47 -10.36 28.37
CA GLU A 428 -15.32 -11.54 28.53
C GLU A 428 -14.57 -12.85 28.22
N ASN A 429 -13.53 -12.79 27.38
CA ASN A 429 -12.79 -13.96 26.92
C ASN A 429 -11.32 -13.96 27.34
N ILE A 430 -10.93 -13.12 28.31
CA ILE A 430 -9.52 -12.85 28.63
C ILE A 430 -8.72 -14.11 28.99
N GLU A 431 -9.27 -15.01 29.79
CA GLU A 431 -8.59 -16.24 30.21
C GLU A 431 -8.29 -17.15 29.02
N LYS A 432 -9.26 -17.32 28.13
CA LYS A 432 -9.10 -18.12 26.90
C LYS A 432 -8.12 -17.48 25.94
N ILE A 433 -8.19 -16.16 25.77
CA ILE A 433 -7.26 -15.40 24.92
C ILE A 433 -5.82 -15.55 25.48
N GLN A 434 -5.62 -15.42 26.79
CA GLN A 434 -4.31 -15.59 27.42
C GLN A 434 -3.75 -17.00 27.20
N GLU A 435 -4.56 -18.03 27.33
CA GLU A 435 -4.15 -19.43 27.06
C GLU A 435 -3.70 -19.58 25.59
N LEU A 436 -4.52 -19.14 24.64
CA LEU A 436 -4.23 -19.25 23.21
C LEU A 436 -3.04 -18.38 22.78
N TYR A 437 -2.83 -17.26 23.45
CA TYR A 437 -1.74 -16.32 23.16
C TYR A 437 -0.36 -16.89 23.51
N GLN A 438 -0.27 -17.89 24.39
CA GLN A 438 0.99 -18.57 24.72
C GLN A 438 1.56 -19.28 23.49
N ASP A 439 0.71 -19.78 22.59
CA ASP A 439 1.17 -20.36 21.33
C ASP A 439 1.53 -19.23 20.35
N ARG A 440 2.84 -19.06 20.12
CA ARG A 440 3.37 -18.04 19.22
C ARG A 440 3.01 -18.24 17.75
N SER A 441 2.50 -19.40 17.38
CA SER A 441 1.97 -19.67 16.05
C SER A 441 0.56 -19.11 15.82
N ASN A 442 -0.09 -18.60 16.86
CA ASN A 442 -1.38 -17.94 16.75
C ASN A 442 -1.22 -16.43 16.51
N ASP A 443 -2.04 -15.88 15.63
CA ASP A 443 -2.11 -14.45 15.33
C ASP A 443 -3.36 -13.81 15.93
N PHE A 444 -3.25 -12.60 16.46
CA PHE A 444 -4.33 -11.91 17.16
C PHE A 444 -4.55 -10.50 16.63
N LEU A 445 -5.81 -10.18 16.39
CA LEU A 445 -6.30 -8.90 15.94
C LEU A 445 -7.37 -8.38 16.90
N LEU A 446 -7.21 -7.16 17.41
CA LEU A 446 -8.21 -6.45 18.18
C LEU A 446 -8.77 -5.29 17.34
N LEU A 447 -10.09 -5.27 17.17
CA LEU A 447 -10.81 -4.17 16.55
C LEU A 447 -11.53 -3.37 17.63
N ASP A 448 -11.15 -2.13 17.85
CA ASP A 448 -11.76 -1.30 18.88
C ASP A 448 -12.22 0.05 18.32
N THR A 449 -13.31 0.59 18.87
CA THR A 449 -13.85 1.89 18.48
C THR A 449 -13.22 3.05 19.22
N ASN A 450 -12.37 2.77 20.20
CA ASN A 450 -11.72 3.79 20.99
C ASN A 450 -10.60 4.47 20.22
N SER A 451 -10.79 5.70 19.81
CA SER A 451 -9.77 6.52 19.13
C SER A 451 -8.58 6.87 20.03
N ASN A 452 -8.72 6.72 21.35
CA ASN A 452 -7.61 6.90 22.28
C ASN A 452 -6.77 5.62 22.37
N ASN A 453 -5.87 5.46 21.44
CA ASN A 453 -4.96 4.31 21.36
C ASN A 453 -4.19 4.05 22.66
N SER A 454 -3.92 5.08 23.48
CA SER A 454 -3.19 4.89 24.74
C SER A 454 -3.96 4.10 25.79
N ILE A 455 -5.29 4.17 25.78
CA ILE A 455 -6.13 3.37 26.69
C ILE A 455 -6.03 1.89 26.32
N VAL A 456 -6.22 1.59 25.03
CA VAL A 456 -6.17 0.21 24.52
C VAL A 456 -4.79 -0.41 24.76
N THR A 457 -3.72 0.32 24.40
CA THR A 457 -2.36 -0.17 24.56
C THR A 457 -1.95 -0.38 26.03
N ASN A 458 -2.39 0.48 26.94
CA ASN A 458 -2.16 0.30 28.38
C ASN A 458 -2.88 -0.94 28.92
N ILE A 459 -4.08 -1.22 28.45
CA ILE A 459 -4.81 -2.45 28.81
C ILE A 459 -4.04 -3.66 28.33
N LEU A 460 -3.64 -3.71 27.07
CA LEU A 460 -2.88 -4.82 26.51
C LEU A 460 -1.54 -5.04 27.22
N ASP A 461 -0.86 -3.96 27.59
CA ASP A 461 0.38 -4.03 28.38
C ASP A 461 0.16 -4.64 29.76
N SER A 462 -0.94 -4.29 30.42
CA SER A 462 -1.27 -4.82 31.75
C SER A 462 -1.51 -6.35 31.75
N TYR A 463 -1.90 -6.90 30.61
CA TYR A 463 -2.12 -8.33 30.41
C TYR A 463 -0.98 -9.05 29.66
N GLY A 464 0.06 -8.32 29.24
CA GLY A 464 1.23 -8.90 28.56
C GLY A 464 1.02 -9.23 27.08
N PHE A 465 0.07 -8.58 26.41
CA PHE A 465 -0.20 -8.79 24.99
C PHE A 465 0.68 -7.87 24.11
N ASP A 466 1.88 -8.34 23.78
CA ASP A 466 2.90 -7.60 23.03
C ASP A 466 2.88 -7.81 21.50
N ARG A 467 2.15 -8.83 21.02
CA ARG A 467 2.07 -9.20 19.58
C ARG A 467 0.71 -8.91 18.94
N MET A 468 -0.24 -8.41 19.73
CA MET A 468 -1.59 -8.13 19.24
C MET A 468 -1.60 -6.94 18.30
N LYS A 469 -2.24 -7.09 17.14
CA LYS A 469 -2.49 -6.01 16.20
C LYS A 469 -3.77 -5.28 16.59
N CYS A 470 -3.71 -3.97 16.79
CA CYS A 470 -4.87 -3.18 17.18
C CYS A 470 -5.24 -2.21 16.08
N TYR A 471 -6.43 -2.38 15.52
CA TYR A 471 -7.04 -1.42 14.60
C TYR A 471 -8.11 -0.60 15.29
N THR A 472 -8.20 0.67 14.94
CA THR A 472 -9.32 1.52 15.33
C THR A 472 -10.35 1.50 14.21
N ILE A 473 -11.59 1.13 14.54
CA ILE A 473 -12.74 1.19 13.63
C ILE A 473 -13.78 2.14 14.21
N ASP A 474 -14.66 2.70 13.37
CA ASP A 474 -15.62 3.70 13.85
C ASP A 474 -16.73 3.05 14.68
N ASN A 475 -17.22 1.89 14.23
CA ASN A 475 -18.26 1.15 14.91
C ASN A 475 -18.08 -0.36 14.73
N HIS A 476 -18.77 -1.15 15.56
CA HIS A 476 -18.79 -2.60 15.49
C HIS A 476 -19.98 -3.14 14.69
N THR A 477 -20.46 -2.42 13.69
CA THR A 477 -21.54 -2.92 12.84
C THR A 477 -21.07 -4.04 11.94
N VAL A 478 -21.95 -4.93 11.56
CA VAL A 478 -21.64 -6.03 10.65
C VAL A 478 -21.09 -5.51 9.33
N GLU A 479 -21.63 -4.39 8.82
CA GLU A 479 -21.16 -3.81 7.55
C GLU A 479 -19.75 -3.20 7.67
N ASP A 480 -19.42 -2.51 8.76
CA ASP A 480 -18.07 -2.01 8.98
C ASP A 480 -17.06 -3.15 9.11
N LEU A 481 -17.45 -4.20 9.84
CA LEU A 481 -16.63 -5.39 9.97
C LEU A 481 -16.45 -6.09 8.62
N ARG A 482 -17.53 -6.23 7.83
CA ARG A 482 -17.47 -6.81 6.49
C ARG A 482 -16.52 -6.02 5.59
N ARG A 483 -16.63 -4.70 5.57
CA ARG A 483 -15.74 -3.82 4.80
C ARG A 483 -14.30 -3.95 5.25
N PHE A 484 -14.08 -3.93 6.55
CA PHE A 484 -12.75 -4.06 7.13
C PHE A 484 -12.11 -5.40 6.75
N PHE A 485 -12.84 -6.50 6.85
CA PHE A 485 -12.34 -7.81 6.47
C PHE A 485 -12.13 -7.95 4.96
N LEU A 486 -13.01 -7.40 4.14
CA LEU A 486 -12.79 -7.34 2.69
C LEU A 486 -11.54 -6.53 2.33
N PHE A 487 -11.30 -5.45 3.04
CA PHE A 487 -10.10 -4.64 2.85
C PHE A 487 -8.82 -5.41 3.23
N LEU A 488 -8.81 -6.07 4.39
CA LEU A 488 -7.65 -6.83 4.83
C LEU A 488 -7.46 -8.12 4.04
N TYR A 489 -8.55 -8.87 3.85
CA TYR A 489 -8.47 -10.24 3.40
C TYR A 489 -9.74 -10.71 2.70
N LYS A 490 -9.71 -10.82 1.41
CA LYS A 490 -10.75 -11.53 0.69
C LYS A 490 -10.73 -13.04 0.99
N SER A 491 -9.58 -13.55 1.43
CA SER A 491 -9.32 -14.97 1.68
C SER A 491 -9.17 -15.34 3.15
N CYS A 492 -9.45 -14.44 4.09
CA CYS A 492 -9.30 -14.75 5.50
C CYS A 492 -10.55 -15.45 6.05
N GLU A 493 -10.80 -16.64 5.51
CA GLU A 493 -11.89 -17.52 5.96
C GLU A 493 -11.62 -18.18 7.32
N ASP A 494 -10.40 -17.99 7.87
CA ASP A 494 -9.91 -18.76 9.02
C ASP A 494 -9.82 -17.98 10.34
N TYR A 495 -10.40 -16.76 10.44
CA TYR A 495 -10.46 -16.06 11.73
C TYR A 495 -11.50 -16.69 12.67
N GLU A 496 -11.07 -17.07 13.85
CA GLU A 496 -11.96 -17.33 14.98
C GLU A 496 -12.32 -16.00 15.63
N ILE A 497 -13.60 -15.60 15.59
CA ILE A 497 -14.06 -14.27 16.03
C ILE A 497 -14.64 -14.34 17.43
N TYR A 498 -14.16 -13.46 18.30
CA TYR A 498 -14.69 -13.24 19.64
C TYR A 498 -15.49 -11.94 19.68
N THR A 499 -16.77 -12.06 20.04
CA THR A 499 -17.68 -10.91 20.25
C THR A 499 -18.15 -10.89 21.69
N SER A 500 -18.60 -9.74 22.18
CA SER A 500 -19.24 -9.64 23.50
C SER A 500 -20.70 -10.11 23.45
N SER A 501 -21.24 -10.46 24.61
CA SER A 501 -22.64 -10.83 24.76
C SER A 501 -23.61 -9.70 24.35
N SER A 502 -23.14 -8.47 24.26
CA SER A 502 -23.88 -7.31 23.77
C SER A 502 -23.99 -7.25 22.23
N ILE A 503 -23.12 -7.99 21.50
CA ILE A 503 -23.08 -8.01 20.03
C ILE A 503 -23.60 -9.35 19.47
N GLY A 504 -23.63 -10.43 20.30
CA GLY A 504 -24.09 -11.78 19.94
C GLY A 504 -23.35 -12.86 20.70
N LYS A 505 -24.00 -13.97 21.00
CA LYS A 505 -23.51 -14.97 21.99
C LYS A 505 -22.58 -16.04 21.45
N GLU A 506 -22.29 -16.08 20.14
CA GLU A 506 -21.41 -17.12 19.56
C GLU A 506 -20.31 -16.52 18.72
N PRO A 507 -19.15 -17.21 18.60
CA PRO A 507 -18.11 -16.82 17.65
C PRO A 507 -18.71 -16.78 16.25
N MET A 508 -18.68 -15.60 15.61
CA MET A 508 -19.16 -15.47 14.23
C MET A 508 -18.12 -16.06 13.29
N ASP A 509 -18.53 -16.94 12.42
CA ASP A 509 -17.71 -17.40 11.32
C ASP A 509 -17.49 -16.22 10.36
N LEU A 510 -16.24 -15.94 10.03
CA LEU A 510 -15.87 -14.88 9.09
C LEU A 510 -16.57 -15.02 7.75
N LYS A 511 -16.80 -16.26 7.31
CA LYS A 511 -17.53 -16.56 6.10
C LYS A 511 -18.95 -16.01 6.11
N VAL A 512 -19.62 -16.07 7.27
CA VAL A 512 -20.96 -15.49 7.46
C VAL A 512 -20.91 -13.97 7.35
N LEU A 513 -19.86 -13.33 7.83
CA LEU A 513 -19.67 -11.87 7.70
C LEU A 513 -19.38 -11.44 6.26
N VAL A 514 -18.64 -12.24 5.51
CA VAL A 514 -18.26 -11.94 4.11
C VAL A 514 -19.35 -12.30 3.12
N ASP A 515 -20.03 -13.43 3.31
CA ASP A 515 -21.08 -13.95 2.40
C ASP A 515 -22.47 -13.35 2.67
N ALA A 516 -22.66 -12.67 3.80
CA ALA A 516 -23.93 -12.09 4.16
C ALA A 516 -24.30 -10.90 3.27
N LYS A 517 -24.80 -11.20 2.09
CA LYS A 517 -25.46 -10.23 1.19
C LYS A 517 -26.83 -9.76 1.69
N GLU A 518 -27.36 -10.38 2.73
CA GLU A 518 -28.67 -10.10 3.30
C GLU A 518 -28.54 -9.75 4.78
N TYR A 519 -28.12 -8.52 5.08
CA TYR A 519 -28.34 -7.99 6.43
C TYR A 519 -29.37 -6.89 6.40
N SER A 520 -30.35 -7.09 7.27
CA SER A 520 -31.40 -6.12 7.49
C SER A 520 -30.80 -4.78 7.86
N THR A 521 -31.32 -3.76 7.26
CA THR A 521 -31.00 -2.35 7.42
C THR A 521 -31.36 -1.78 8.79
N ASP A 522 -31.40 -2.57 9.85
CA ASP A 522 -31.62 -2.11 11.24
C ASP A 522 -30.33 -1.64 11.91
N ASN A 523 -29.40 -1.14 11.10
CA ASN A 523 -28.18 -0.54 11.61
C ASN A 523 -28.41 0.92 11.98
N ASP A 524 -28.13 1.26 13.21
CA ASP A 524 -28.22 2.64 13.74
C ASP A 524 -27.34 3.66 13.02
N ILE A 525 -26.49 3.24 12.08
CA ILE A 525 -25.54 4.09 11.35
C ILE A 525 -26.03 4.46 9.97
N TYR A 526 -26.53 3.48 9.20
CA TYR A 526 -26.99 3.72 7.84
C TYR A 526 -28.42 4.19 7.79
N GLN A 527 -28.70 5.09 6.87
CA GLN A 527 -30.04 5.59 6.63
C GLN A 527 -30.49 5.27 5.22
N LYS A 528 -31.69 4.70 5.09
CA LYS A 528 -32.34 4.68 3.78
C LYS A 528 -32.62 6.11 3.32
N VAL A 529 -32.58 6.31 2.01
CA VAL A 529 -32.75 7.62 1.38
C VAL A 529 -34.21 7.85 1.01
N THR A 530 -34.71 9.03 1.36
CA THR A 530 -35.99 9.55 0.88
C THR A 530 -35.72 10.44 -0.34
N ILE A 531 -36.40 10.17 -1.44
CA ILE A 531 -36.34 10.98 -2.67
C ILE A 531 -37.48 12.00 -2.66
N ILE A 532 -37.19 13.28 -2.92
CA ILE A 532 -38.19 14.34 -3.05
C ILE A 532 -38.16 14.87 -4.49
N THR A 533 -39.29 14.80 -5.18
CA THR A 533 -39.45 15.32 -6.54
C THR A 533 -40.50 16.45 -6.56
N PRO A 534 -40.08 17.71 -6.79
CA PRO A 534 -41.03 18.78 -7.14
C PRO A 534 -41.55 18.52 -8.55
N CYS A 535 -42.85 18.43 -8.73
CA CYS A 535 -43.45 18.02 -10.00
C CYS A 535 -44.39 19.08 -10.59
N ILE A 536 -44.05 19.51 -11.79
CA ILE A 536 -44.88 20.37 -12.65
C ILE A 536 -45.19 19.70 -14.00
N ARG A 537 -44.54 18.56 -14.30
CA ARG A 537 -44.63 17.76 -15.52
C ARG A 537 -44.96 16.31 -15.16
N PRO A 538 -46.24 16.00 -14.82
CA PRO A 538 -46.60 14.64 -14.37
C PRO A 538 -46.29 13.54 -15.38
N GLU A 539 -46.28 13.85 -16.67
CA GLU A 539 -45.94 12.92 -17.76
C GLU A 539 -44.51 12.35 -17.65
N ASN A 540 -43.60 13.12 -17.05
CA ASN A 540 -42.22 12.71 -16.87
C ASN A 540 -42.02 11.70 -15.71
N LEU A 541 -43.02 11.51 -14.87
CA LEU A 541 -42.92 10.59 -13.74
C LEU A 541 -42.88 9.11 -14.18
N ASP A 542 -43.44 8.78 -15.36
CA ASP A 542 -43.43 7.40 -15.89
C ASP A 542 -42.02 6.90 -16.28
N PRO A 543 -41.16 7.68 -16.94
CA PRO A 543 -39.77 7.30 -17.10
C PRO A 543 -38.99 7.33 -15.79
N ILE A 544 -39.27 8.27 -14.87
CA ILE A 544 -38.55 8.39 -13.59
C ILE A 544 -38.75 7.14 -12.74
N ILE A 545 -40.03 6.70 -12.53
CA ILE A 545 -40.31 5.55 -11.69
C ILE A 545 -39.61 4.26 -12.12
N LYS A 546 -39.39 4.11 -13.42
CA LYS A 546 -38.67 2.97 -14.00
C LYS A 546 -37.20 2.92 -13.63
N THR A 547 -36.66 4.05 -13.18
CA THR A 547 -35.27 4.17 -12.73
C THR A 547 -35.14 4.06 -11.23
N ILE A 548 -36.24 3.99 -10.46
CA ILE A 548 -36.21 3.93 -9.00
C ILE A 548 -36.15 2.47 -8.55
N ASP A 549 -35.08 2.15 -7.80
CA ASP A 549 -34.96 0.88 -7.09
C ASP A 549 -35.52 1.00 -5.68
N PHE A 550 -36.78 0.56 -5.50
CA PHE A 550 -37.49 0.63 -4.22
C PHE A 550 -36.92 -0.29 -3.14
N SER A 551 -36.03 -1.20 -3.45
CA SER A 551 -35.38 -2.07 -2.46
C SER A 551 -34.39 -1.31 -1.57
N VAL A 552 -33.77 -0.26 -2.11
CA VAL A 552 -32.69 0.51 -1.43
C VAL A 552 -33.10 1.90 -0.98
N ILE A 553 -34.30 2.39 -1.34
CA ILE A 553 -34.82 3.66 -0.83
C ILE A 553 -35.86 3.46 0.27
N LYS A 554 -36.09 4.50 1.09
CA LYS A 554 -37.13 4.52 2.12
C LYS A 554 -38.49 4.83 1.50
N GLU A 555 -38.61 5.97 0.85
CA GLU A 555 -39.82 6.44 0.17
C GLU A 555 -39.48 7.43 -0.95
N TRP A 556 -40.40 7.57 -1.90
CA TRP A 556 -40.39 8.61 -2.92
C TRP A 556 -41.55 9.57 -2.71
N ILE A 557 -41.27 10.85 -2.39
CA ILE A 557 -42.26 11.90 -2.18
C ILE A 557 -42.35 12.73 -3.44
N VAL A 558 -43.48 12.66 -4.13
CA VAL A 558 -43.81 13.49 -5.29
C VAL A 558 -44.67 14.66 -4.85
N VAL A 559 -44.22 15.88 -5.02
CA VAL A 559 -44.91 17.10 -4.60
C VAL A 559 -45.38 17.88 -5.82
N TYR A 560 -46.65 17.77 -6.12
CA TYR A 560 -47.26 18.44 -7.27
C TYR A 560 -47.50 19.93 -6.98
N ASP A 561 -47.36 20.75 -8.04
CA ASP A 561 -47.74 22.17 -8.01
C ASP A 561 -49.24 22.29 -8.19
N GLY A 562 -49.96 22.59 -7.09
CA GLY A 562 -51.43 22.70 -7.07
C GLY A 562 -52.00 23.86 -7.89
N LYS A 563 -51.17 24.79 -8.36
CA LYS A 563 -51.59 25.86 -9.29
C LYS A 563 -51.54 25.45 -10.74
N LYS A 564 -50.76 24.44 -11.07
CA LYS A 564 -50.54 23.94 -12.44
C LYS A 564 -51.23 22.64 -12.74
N ILE A 565 -51.59 21.89 -11.70
CA ILE A 565 -52.18 20.56 -11.83
C ILE A 565 -53.56 20.59 -11.25
N SER A 566 -54.58 20.37 -12.09
CA SER A 566 -56.02 20.48 -11.71
C SER A 566 -56.62 19.21 -11.13
N ASP A 567 -56.00 18.03 -11.33
CA ASP A 567 -56.56 16.76 -10.93
C ASP A 567 -55.80 16.14 -9.73
N ASN A 568 -56.53 15.41 -8.90
CA ASN A 568 -55.96 14.79 -7.71
C ASN A 568 -55.00 13.66 -8.10
N PRO A 569 -53.72 13.79 -7.81
CA PRO A 569 -52.72 12.87 -8.31
C PRO A 569 -52.68 11.63 -7.43
N HIS A 570 -53.26 10.54 -7.91
CA HIS A 570 -53.07 9.19 -7.42
C HIS A 570 -52.56 8.29 -8.54
N ARG A 571 -51.51 8.82 -9.27
CA ARG A 571 -50.99 8.19 -10.47
C ARG A 571 -50.42 6.81 -10.18
N PHE A 572 -49.84 6.62 -9.03
CA PHE A 572 -49.17 5.39 -8.62
C PHE A 572 -49.95 4.54 -7.60
N SER A 573 -51.21 4.80 -7.37
CA SER A 573 -52.05 4.06 -6.40
C SER A 573 -52.11 2.56 -6.68
N ASN A 574 -51.98 2.14 -7.93
CA ASN A 574 -51.95 0.74 -8.37
C ASN A 574 -50.57 0.18 -8.61
N HIS A 575 -49.51 0.92 -8.31
CA HIS A 575 -48.11 0.47 -8.51
C HIS A 575 -47.73 -0.55 -7.43
N THR A 576 -46.87 -1.52 -7.78
CA THR A 576 -46.40 -2.56 -6.84
C THR A 576 -45.79 -1.98 -5.56
N PHE A 577 -45.17 -0.83 -5.66
CA PHE A 577 -44.52 -0.12 -4.55
C PHE A 577 -45.32 1.11 -4.06
N CYS A 578 -46.64 1.12 -4.25
CA CYS A 578 -47.50 2.26 -3.86
C CYS A 578 -47.32 2.68 -2.40
N ASN A 579 -47.02 1.75 -1.50
CA ASN A 579 -46.77 2.05 -0.07
C ASN A 579 -45.46 2.83 0.20
N GLN A 580 -44.54 2.85 -0.77
CA GLN A 580 -43.29 3.62 -0.72
C GLN A 580 -43.36 4.89 -1.59
N ILE A 581 -44.49 5.16 -2.23
CA ILE A 581 -44.71 6.34 -3.05
C ILE A 581 -45.73 7.24 -2.39
N ARG A 582 -45.32 8.45 -2.05
CA ARG A 582 -46.18 9.44 -1.43
C ARG A 582 -46.46 10.58 -2.39
N GLU A 583 -47.66 10.64 -2.90
CA GLU A 583 -48.10 11.72 -3.79
C GLU A 583 -48.89 12.78 -3.03
N VAL A 584 -48.47 14.04 -3.13
CA VAL A 584 -49.07 15.17 -2.41
C VAL A 584 -49.15 16.40 -3.27
N VAL A 585 -50.21 17.22 -3.05
CA VAL A 585 -50.39 18.50 -3.76
C VAL A 585 -50.04 19.65 -2.83
N HIS A 586 -49.21 20.56 -3.28
CA HIS A 586 -48.86 21.79 -2.57
C HIS A 586 -49.49 23.00 -3.27
N TYR A 587 -50.48 23.63 -2.62
CA TYR A 587 -51.21 24.76 -3.20
C TYR A 587 -50.54 26.10 -3.01
N ASP A 588 -49.64 26.25 -2.04
CA ASP A 588 -48.83 27.47 -1.82
C ASP A 588 -47.49 27.37 -2.55
N ALA A 589 -47.55 27.14 -3.84
CA ALA A 589 -46.41 26.85 -4.67
C ALA A 589 -45.77 28.11 -5.30
N ASP A 590 -45.96 29.29 -4.74
CA ASP A 590 -45.32 30.52 -5.21
C ASP A 590 -43.81 30.48 -4.95
N SER A 591 -43.07 29.97 -5.90
CA SER A 591 -41.64 29.91 -5.82
C SER A 591 -40.99 29.72 -7.20
N ILE A 592 -39.69 29.97 -7.26
CA ILE A 592 -38.88 29.68 -8.43
C ILE A 592 -38.47 28.20 -8.39
N SER A 593 -38.52 27.52 -9.53
CA SER A 593 -37.92 26.19 -9.75
C SER A 593 -38.31 25.10 -8.74
N GLY A 594 -39.55 25.12 -8.18
CA GLY A 594 -40.02 24.09 -7.28
C GLY A 594 -39.47 24.16 -5.83
N ASN A 595 -38.89 25.28 -5.43
CA ASN A 595 -38.28 25.43 -4.09
C ASN A 595 -39.33 25.31 -2.96
N SER A 596 -40.57 25.79 -3.18
CA SER A 596 -41.66 25.63 -2.21
C SER A 596 -42.09 24.17 -2.07
N GLN A 597 -42.15 23.43 -3.18
CA GLN A 597 -42.49 22.01 -3.19
C GLN A 597 -41.43 21.19 -2.47
N ARG A 598 -40.13 21.50 -2.66
CA ARG A 598 -39.04 20.82 -1.91
C ARG A 598 -39.17 21.08 -0.39
N ASN A 599 -39.46 22.30 0.03
CA ASN A 599 -39.72 22.62 1.44
C ASN A 599 -40.93 21.86 2.00
N TYR A 600 -42.00 21.77 1.21
CA TYR A 600 -43.19 21.00 1.63
C TYR A 600 -42.85 19.51 1.73
N GLY A 601 -42.13 18.95 0.78
CA GLY A 601 -41.65 17.55 0.86
C GLY A 601 -40.78 17.29 2.10
N LEU A 602 -39.86 18.19 2.42
CA LEU A 602 -39.05 18.13 3.65
C LEU A 602 -39.91 18.15 4.92
N SER A 603 -41.00 18.93 4.96
CA SER A 603 -41.89 19.01 6.11
C SER A 603 -42.67 17.70 6.37
N LEU A 604 -42.79 16.84 5.36
CA LEU A 604 -43.50 15.56 5.46
C LEU A 604 -42.63 14.43 6.02
N ILE A 605 -41.32 14.62 6.10
CA ILE A 605 -40.40 13.65 6.67
C ILE A 605 -40.58 13.62 8.19
N SER A 606 -41.14 12.54 8.74
CA SER A 606 -41.37 12.38 10.17
C SER A 606 -40.18 11.75 10.90
N GLU A 607 -39.53 10.80 10.28
CA GLU A 607 -38.42 10.04 10.87
C GLU A 607 -37.08 10.39 10.22
N PRO A 608 -35.96 10.20 10.93
CA PRO A 608 -34.63 10.41 10.37
C PRO A 608 -34.42 9.64 9.06
N THR A 609 -33.88 10.30 8.07
CA THR A 609 -33.57 9.75 6.75
C THR A 609 -32.54 10.65 6.07
N SER A 610 -31.81 10.14 5.12
CA SER A 610 -31.05 10.97 4.18
C SER A 610 -31.94 11.40 3.02
N VAL A 611 -31.76 12.60 2.51
CA VAL A 611 -32.65 13.20 1.49
C VAL A 611 -31.88 13.41 0.19
N TYR A 612 -32.47 12.93 -0.89
CA TYR A 612 -32.02 13.18 -2.25
C TYR A 612 -33.11 13.96 -3.01
N PHE A 613 -32.74 15.01 -3.70
CA PHE A 613 -33.67 15.80 -4.51
C PHE A 613 -33.52 15.42 -5.96
N LEU A 614 -34.62 15.03 -6.59
CA LEU A 614 -34.69 14.64 -7.99
C LEU A 614 -35.74 15.49 -8.71
N ASP A 615 -35.32 16.30 -9.65
CA ASP A 615 -36.25 17.13 -10.44
C ASP A 615 -37.04 16.29 -11.46
N ASP A 616 -38.21 16.77 -11.83
CA ASP A 616 -39.14 16.05 -12.72
C ASP A 616 -38.71 16.02 -14.20
N ASP A 617 -37.51 16.47 -14.52
CA ASP A 617 -36.81 16.33 -15.82
C ASP A 617 -35.52 15.47 -15.73
N ASN A 618 -35.31 14.80 -14.61
CA ASN A 618 -34.15 13.98 -14.37
C ASN A 618 -34.54 12.52 -14.05
N ILE A 619 -33.62 11.62 -14.38
CA ILE A 619 -33.70 10.20 -13.97
C ILE A 619 -32.56 9.88 -13.00
N ILE A 620 -32.74 8.86 -12.18
CA ILE A 620 -31.69 8.42 -11.27
C ILE A 620 -30.57 7.75 -12.07
N HIS A 621 -29.34 8.17 -11.81
CA HIS A 621 -28.16 7.54 -12.39
C HIS A 621 -27.94 6.13 -11.76
N PRO A 622 -27.70 5.06 -12.57
CA PRO A 622 -27.55 3.71 -12.05
C PRO A 622 -26.49 3.54 -10.98
N ASP A 623 -25.39 4.30 -11.08
CA ASP A 623 -24.30 4.23 -10.08
C ASP A 623 -24.67 4.84 -8.73
N LEU A 624 -25.72 5.67 -8.65
CA LEU A 624 -26.21 6.19 -7.37
C LEU A 624 -26.71 5.06 -6.48
N TYR A 625 -27.30 4.01 -7.03
CA TYR A 625 -27.80 2.85 -6.28
C TYR A 625 -26.70 2.04 -5.61
N LYS A 626 -25.47 2.12 -6.11
CA LYS A 626 -24.30 1.52 -5.47
C LYS A 626 -23.89 2.24 -4.20
N LEU A 627 -24.25 3.53 -4.10
CA LEU A 627 -23.97 4.38 -2.94
C LEU A 627 -25.06 4.31 -1.89
N LEU A 628 -26.36 4.27 -2.28
CA LEU A 628 -27.50 4.42 -1.37
C LEU A 628 -27.49 3.47 -0.17
N PRO A 629 -27.08 2.18 -0.28
CA PRO A 629 -27.00 1.28 0.86
C PRO A 629 -25.97 1.67 1.92
N PHE A 630 -25.07 2.58 1.60
CA PHE A 630 -23.93 2.99 2.43
C PHE A 630 -24.01 4.44 2.90
N ILE A 631 -25.18 5.05 2.84
CA ILE A 631 -25.41 6.42 3.32
C ILE A 631 -25.45 6.43 4.85
N GLU A 632 -24.50 7.14 5.46
CA GLU A 632 -24.36 7.25 6.91
C GLU A 632 -25.17 8.42 7.48
N LYS A 633 -25.64 8.28 8.75
CA LYS A 633 -26.29 9.34 9.49
C LYS A 633 -25.35 10.52 9.75
N GLY A 634 -25.89 11.71 9.69
CA GLY A 634 -25.17 12.95 10.01
C GLY A 634 -24.15 13.35 8.95
N CYS A 635 -24.25 12.83 7.72
CA CYS A 635 -23.33 13.11 6.64
C CYS A 635 -23.97 13.90 5.49
N ILE A 636 -23.10 14.58 4.74
CA ILE A 636 -23.41 15.19 3.44
C ILE A 636 -22.56 14.45 2.39
N TYR A 637 -23.19 13.98 1.34
CA TYR A 637 -22.55 13.38 0.18
C TYR A 637 -22.68 14.28 -1.02
N THR A 638 -21.60 14.51 -1.75
CA THR A 638 -21.62 15.23 -3.04
C THR A 638 -20.94 14.40 -4.13
N PHE A 639 -21.39 14.54 -5.35
CA PHE A 639 -20.86 13.82 -6.52
C PHE A 639 -20.98 14.63 -7.80
N ASN A 640 -20.42 14.14 -8.91
CA ASN A 640 -20.39 14.85 -10.18
C ASN A 640 -21.69 14.66 -10.96
N GLN A 641 -22.01 15.66 -11.79
CA GLN A 641 -23.15 15.66 -12.71
C GLN A 641 -22.66 15.74 -14.15
N LYS A 642 -23.19 14.89 -15.02
CA LYS A 642 -23.02 14.98 -16.46
C LYS A 642 -24.01 15.98 -17.05
N ARG A 643 -23.52 16.92 -17.86
CA ARG A 643 -24.32 17.93 -18.57
C ARG A 643 -24.21 17.73 -20.08
N PRO A 644 -25.22 18.13 -20.86
CA PRO A 644 -25.12 18.10 -22.31
C PRO A 644 -23.97 18.98 -22.83
N ASP A 645 -23.24 18.52 -23.83
CA ASP A 645 -22.02 19.15 -24.35
C ASP A 645 -22.24 20.54 -24.99
N ASN A 646 -23.48 20.95 -25.19
CA ASN A 646 -23.87 22.15 -25.95
C ASN A 646 -24.30 23.35 -25.09
N ILE A 647 -24.21 23.27 -23.77
CA ILE A 647 -24.65 24.36 -22.88
C ILE A 647 -23.45 25.22 -22.50
N PHE A 648 -23.05 26.16 -23.36
CA PHE A 648 -22.07 27.20 -22.99
C PHE A 648 -22.70 28.17 -21.95
N PRO A 649 -22.00 28.55 -20.85
CA PRO A 649 -20.56 28.37 -20.59
C PRO A 649 -20.21 27.15 -19.70
N TYR A 650 -21.07 26.18 -19.56
CA TYR A 650 -20.93 25.10 -18.61
C TYR A 650 -20.01 23.96 -19.11
N LYS A 651 -19.18 23.42 -18.23
CA LYS A 651 -18.37 22.23 -18.53
C LYS A 651 -19.28 21.01 -18.72
N ALA A 652 -18.88 20.07 -19.56
CA ALA A 652 -19.59 18.81 -19.79
C ALA A 652 -19.78 17.98 -18.51
N ILE A 653 -18.92 18.20 -17.52
CA ILE A 653 -19.03 17.62 -16.17
C ILE A 653 -18.94 18.75 -15.15
N LEU A 654 -19.99 18.89 -14.33
CA LEU A 654 -19.97 19.71 -13.13
C LEU A 654 -19.48 18.88 -11.98
N LYS A 655 -18.39 19.31 -11.34
CA LYS A 655 -17.79 18.59 -10.20
C LYS A 655 -18.42 19.00 -8.88
N GLY A 656 -18.68 18.01 -8.02
CA GLY A 656 -19.19 18.18 -6.66
C GLY A 656 -18.11 18.35 -5.57
N ASP A 657 -16.87 18.65 -5.98
CA ASP A 657 -15.69 18.72 -5.11
C ASP A 657 -15.58 20.00 -4.27
N TYR A 658 -16.52 20.92 -4.45
CA TYR A 658 -16.57 22.17 -3.71
C TYR A 658 -18.01 22.62 -3.44
N ILE A 659 -18.38 22.78 -2.18
CA ILE A 659 -19.71 23.25 -1.80
C ILE A 659 -19.75 24.79 -1.86
N SER A 660 -20.40 25.32 -2.89
CA SER A 660 -20.72 26.75 -3.00
C SER A 660 -21.91 26.97 -3.93
N ARG A 661 -22.45 28.19 -3.86
CA ARG A 661 -23.69 28.61 -4.55
C ARG A 661 -23.75 28.36 -6.05
N TYR A 662 -22.62 28.24 -6.70
CA TYR A 662 -22.54 28.15 -8.17
C TYR A 662 -21.86 26.86 -8.65
N HIS A 663 -21.52 25.95 -7.72
CA HIS A 663 -20.78 24.73 -8.04
C HIS A 663 -21.58 23.44 -7.80
N ILE A 664 -22.69 23.52 -7.12
CA ILE A 664 -23.53 22.35 -6.81
C ILE A 664 -24.92 22.57 -7.37
N ASP A 665 -25.46 21.58 -8.06
CA ASP A 665 -26.83 21.52 -8.57
C ASP A 665 -27.68 20.56 -7.72
N THR A 666 -28.98 20.61 -7.87
CA THR A 666 -29.99 19.90 -7.06
C THR A 666 -29.72 18.39 -6.95
N ALA A 667 -29.41 17.73 -8.07
CA ALA A 667 -29.22 16.29 -8.12
C ALA A 667 -27.80 15.83 -7.76
N MET A 668 -26.93 16.72 -7.25
CA MET A 668 -25.53 16.42 -7.00
C MET A 668 -25.23 16.11 -5.54
N PHE A 669 -26.20 16.03 -4.65
CA PHE A 669 -25.96 15.81 -3.23
C PHE A 669 -27.04 15.01 -2.53
N ILE A 670 -26.64 14.37 -1.43
CA ILE A 670 -27.52 13.72 -0.44
C ILE A 670 -27.18 14.31 0.93
N VAL A 671 -28.19 14.65 1.72
CA VAL A 671 -28.03 15.28 3.03
C VAL A 671 -28.86 14.57 4.08
N ASP A 672 -28.31 14.31 5.26
CA ASP A 672 -29.08 13.82 6.40
C ASP A 672 -30.15 14.84 6.84
N SER A 673 -31.37 14.37 6.99
CA SER A 673 -32.50 15.19 7.45
C SER A 673 -32.30 15.82 8.84
N ALA A 674 -31.46 15.24 9.69
CA ALA A 674 -31.14 15.81 11.01
C ALA A 674 -30.37 17.14 10.86
N ILE A 675 -29.43 17.25 9.91
CA ILE A 675 -28.71 18.49 9.61
C ILE A 675 -29.68 19.59 9.17
N ILE A 676 -30.66 19.23 8.34
CA ILE A 676 -31.65 20.15 7.81
C ILE A 676 -32.58 20.65 8.94
N LYS A 677 -33.09 19.72 9.75
CA LYS A 677 -34.10 20.01 10.81
C LYS A 677 -33.49 20.76 11.98
N ASP A 678 -32.31 20.41 12.44
CA ASP A 678 -31.67 21.02 13.62
C ASP A 678 -31.51 22.54 13.48
N LYS A 679 -31.30 23.04 12.29
CA LYS A 679 -31.12 24.46 11.98
C LYS A 679 -32.31 25.07 11.22
N GLY A 680 -33.37 24.32 10.95
CA GLY A 680 -34.53 24.78 10.19
C GLY A 680 -34.19 25.24 8.79
N ILE A 681 -33.26 24.55 8.12
CA ILE A 681 -32.77 24.93 6.80
C ILE A 681 -33.86 24.71 5.74
N GLN A 682 -34.07 25.70 4.90
CA GLN A 682 -35.08 25.69 3.85
C GLN A 682 -34.53 26.18 2.52
N TRP A 683 -35.09 25.66 1.43
CA TRP A 683 -34.90 26.20 0.10
C TRP A 683 -35.47 27.63 0.01
N ARG A 684 -34.66 28.55 -0.48
CA ARG A 684 -35.10 29.96 -0.61
C ARG A 684 -36.04 30.08 -1.80
N LYS A 685 -37.32 30.39 -1.49
CA LYS A 685 -38.40 30.40 -2.48
C LYS A 685 -38.10 31.20 -3.76
N ASN A 686 -37.44 32.34 -3.65
CA ASN A 686 -37.23 33.29 -4.73
C ASN A 686 -35.78 33.37 -5.25
N ALA A 687 -34.97 32.31 -5.07
CA ALA A 687 -33.58 32.26 -5.53
C ALA A 687 -33.41 31.24 -6.64
N TYR A 688 -32.81 31.64 -7.76
CA TYR A 688 -32.48 30.78 -8.89
C TYR A 688 -31.33 29.79 -8.55
N ASN A 689 -30.43 30.19 -7.67
CA ASN A 689 -29.33 29.36 -7.15
C ASN A 689 -29.63 28.80 -5.75
N ALA A 690 -30.90 28.46 -5.53
CA ALA A 690 -31.38 27.98 -4.24
C ALA A 690 -30.76 26.65 -3.83
N ASP A 691 -30.39 25.80 -4.78
CA ASP A 691 -29.67 24.55 -4.63
C ASP A 691 -28.32 24.76 -3.97
N GLY A 692 -27.46 25.57 -4.56
CA GLY A 692 -26.15 25.90 -4.00
C GLY A 692 -26.24 26.62 -2.64
N ILE A 693 -27.25 27.46 -2.43
CA ILE A 693 -27.49 28.12 -1.13
C ILE A 693 -27.92 27.08 -0.08
N PHE A 694 -28.83 26.18 -0.44
CA PHE A 694 -29.34 25.15 0.46
C PHE A 694 -28.23 24.24 0.97
N ILE A 695 -27.41 23.72 0.06
CA ILE A 695 -26.30 22.81 0.46
C ILE A 695 -25.20 23.57 1.21
N GLU A 696 -24.94 24.85 0.88
CA GLU A 696 -24.01 25.70 1.62
C GLU A 696 -24.49 25.94 3.07
N ASP A 697 -25.82 26.18 3.26
CA ASP A 697 -26.41 26.33 4.58
C ASP A 697 -26.36 25.01 5.37
N CYS A 698 -26.58 23.85 4.72
CA CYS A 698 -26.40 22.53 5.34
C CYS A 698 -24.94 22.27 5.74
N TYR A 699 -24.00 22.62 4.89
CA TYR A 699 -22.57 22.48 5.19
C TYR A 699 -22.13 23.35 6.37
N ARG A 700 -22.60 24.60 6.43
CA ARG A 700 -22.37 25.50 7.57
C ARG A 700 -23.00 24.99 8.87
N ALA A 701 -24.18 24.39 8.78
CA ALA A 701 -24.82 23.76 9.93
C ALA A 701 -24.00 22.58 10.44
N LEU A 702 -23.54 21.73 9.53
CA LEU A 702 -22.64 20.62 9.86
C LEU A 702 -21.36 21.12 10.54
N MET A 703 -20.74 22.19 10.01
CA MET A 703 -19.57 22.84 10.61
C MET A 703 -19.81 23.26 12.05
N ASN A 704 -20.96 23.89 12.30
CA ASN A 704 -21.30 24.38 13.64
C ASN A 704 -21.63 23.24 14.61
N MET A 705 -22.21 22.15 14.15
CA MET A 705 -22.48 20.96 14.97
C MET A 705 -21.18 20.28 15.40
N LEU A 706 -20.18 20.20 14.53
CA LEU A 706 -18.90 19.57 14.82
C LEU A 706 -17.96 20.42 15.68
N GLY A 707 -18.11 21.76 15.63
CA GLY A 707 -17.33 22.69 16.49
C GLY A 707 -17.66 22.61 17.98
N THR A 708 -18.72 21.90 18.36
CA THR A 708 -19.12 21.66 19.74
C THR A 708 -18.78 20.26 20.26
N SER A 709 -18.35 19.33 19.43
CA SER A 709 -17.96 17.98 19.81
C SER A 709 -16.46 17.76 19.56
N LEU A 710 -15.71 17.62 20.63
CA LEU A 710 -14.29 17.26 20.62
C LEU A 710 -14.08 15.94 19.87
N GLY A 711 -13.42 15.99 18.71
CA GLY A 711 -12.81 14.82 18.10
C GLY A 711 -13.15 14.49 16.64
N ASN A 712 -14.22 15.03 16.07
CA ASN A 712 -14.55 14.78 14.66
C ASN A 712 -14.16 15.98 13.79
N THR A 713 -13.35 15.72 12.78
CA THR A 713 -13.04 16.72 11.73
C THR A 713 -14.22 16.84 10.77
N ILE A 714 -14.40 18.00 10.18
CA ILE A 714 -15.46 18.27 9.17
C ILE A 714 -15.34 17.33 7.98
N GLU A 715 -14.13 16.93 7.67
CA GLU A 715 -13.76 16.04 6.58
C GLU A 715 -14.39 14.65 6.72
N ASP A 716 -14.73 14.21 7.94
CA ASP A 716 -15.33 12.91 8.21
C ASP A 716 -16.85 12.89 7.94
N ARG A 717 -17.51 14.02 7.75
CA ARG A 717 -18.97 14.14 7.63
C ARG A 717 -19.44 14.77 6.31
N TRP A 718 -18.55 15.40 5.55
CA TRP A 718 -18.78 15.72 4.16
C TRP A 718 -17.93 14.82 3.27
N ILE A 719 -18.58 14.01 2.44
CA ILE A 719 -17.96 12.98 1.63
C ILE A 719 -18.18 13.33 0.15
N PHE A 720 -17.10 13.72 -0.54
CA PHE A 720 -17.14 13.90 -1.98
C PHE A 720 -16.82 12.58 -2.70
N ILE A 721 -17.64 12.20 -3.65
CA ILE A 721 -17.44 11.03 -4.51
C ILE A 721 -17.16 11.53 -5.92
N ASP A 722 -15.90 11.44 -6.35
CA ASP A 722 -15.47 11.89 -7.68
C ASP A 722 -15.95 10.92 -8.78
N LYS A 723 -17.27 10.82 -8.90
CA LYS A 723 -17.96 9.99 -9.89
C LYS A 723 -19.20 10.69 -10.41
N ILE A 724 -19.52 10.46 -11.69
CA ILE A 724 -20.78 10.90 -12.27
C ILE A 724 -21.89 10.03 -11.69
N MET A 725 -22.76 10.63 -10.88
CA MET A 725 -23.94 9.99 -10.27
C MET A 725 -25.22 10.78 -10.48
N ALA A 726 -25.16 11.83 -11.28
CA ALA A 726 -26.30 12.62 -11.70
C ALA A 726 -26.19 13.00 -13.18
N ASN A 727 -27.35 13.13 -13.84
CA ASN A 727 -27.45 13.65 -15.19
C ASN A 727 -28.33 14.92 -15.14
N TYR A 728 -27.99 15.91 -15.96
CA TYR A 728 -28.75 17.15 -16.05
C TYR A 728 -29.74 17.07 -17.21
N ASN A 729 -31.04 17.33 -16.93
CA ASN A 729 -32.14 17.33 -17.92
C ASN A 729 -32.07 16.05 -18.81
N ALA A 730 -32.22 14.89 -18.15
CA ALA A 730 -32.08 13.59 -18.82
C ALA A 730 -33.37 13.11 -19.53
N ILE A 731 -34.49 13.85 -19.34
CA ILE A 731 -35.80 13.60 -19.97
C ILE A 731 -36.16 14.72 -20.90
#